data_d9f630aacddd7a11fa6a8a21742e45dd
#
_entry.id   d9f630aacddd7a11fa6a8a21742e45dd
#
_cell.length_a   1.000
_cell.length_b   1.000
_cell.length_c   1.000
_cell.angle_alpha   90.00
_cell.angle_beta   90.00
_cell.angle_gamma   90.00
#
_symmetry.space_group_name_H-M   'P 1'
#
loop_
_entity.id
_entity.type
_entity.pdbx_description
1 polymer ?
#
loop_
_entity_poly.entity_id
_entity_poly.type
_entity_poly.pdbx_seq_one_letter_code
_entity_poly.pdbx_strand_id
1 'polypeptide(L)'
;MSTEKINVAEIFGENVFNDTVMQERLPKKVYKNLKKTIEEGKELDLETADVIAHEMKEWAIEKGATHYTHWFLPLTGVTAEKHDSFISAPQPSGKVLMSFSGKELIKGEPDASSFPSGGLRATFEARGYTAWDCTSPAFVREDAAGATLCIPTAFCSYTGEALDQKTPLLRSMEAINKQALRLLRLFGNTTSKKVTPSVGPEQEYFLVDAEKFEQRKDLIYTGRTLFGAMPPKGQELDDHYFGTIRQRIAAFMKDVNEQLWKVGVTAKTQHNEVAPAQHELAPIYAEANIAVDHNQIVMQTLKRVACQHGMKCLLHEKPFAGVNGSGKHNNWSITTDDGINMLDPGKTPHENTQFLLVLTCILRAVNMHADLLRESAADPGNDHRLGANEAPPAIISVFLGEQLEDVLEQLISTGEATHSLKGGKLETGVRTLPELSKDATDRNRTSPFAFTGNKFEFRMVGSRDSVASPNIVLNTIVAEAFADACDILEKADDFDLAVHDLIKKYATENQRIVFNGDGYSEAWVEEAERRGLPSIRSMVDAIPAMVTDKAVNLFERFGVFTKAELESRAEIQYETYAKAINIEARTMIDMASKQFMPAFIKYTKTLADTVNSVAAAGADASVQKEVLDEVTALMGETKKALDALVKVTDEAAAKEEGAEQANFYHSDVFPAMEALRAPVDKLEMIVDKEAWPMPSYGDLIFEV
;
A
#
# COMPACT_ATOMS: atom_id res chain seq x y z
N MET A 1 -4.03 -12.32 33.38
CA MET A 1 -4.04 -11.13 32.53
C MET A 1 -4.92 -10.09 33.21
N SER A 2 -4.36 -8.92 33.52
CA SER A 2 -5.13 -7.81 34.12
C SER A 2 -6.15 -7.33 33.10
N THR A 3 -7.43 -7.38 33.45
CA THR A 3 -8.53 -6.82 32.65
C THR A 3 -8.67 -5.33 32.98
N GLU A 4 -7.61 -4.58 32.86
CA GLU A 4 -7.71 -3.14 32.98
C GLU A 4 -8.64 -2.63 31.87
N LYS A 5 -9.69 -1.94 32.28
CA LYS A 5 -10.64 -1.35 31.33
C LYS A 5 -10.00 -0.14 30.70
N ILE A 6 -9.68 -0.22 29.42
CA ILE A 6 -9.11 0.90 28.68
C ILE A 6 -10.24 1.88 28.36
N ASN A 7 -10.02 3.15 28.68
CA ASN A 7 -10.86 4.25 28.19
C ASN A 7 -10.19 4.85 26.95
N VAL A 8 -10.68 4.47 25.77
CA VAL A 8 -10.12 4.92 24.49
C VAL A 8 -10.09 6.44 24.38
N ALA A 9 -11.10 7.13 24.88
CA ALA A 9 -11.16 8.60 24.82
C ALA A 9 -10.08 9.29 25.66
N GLU A 10 -9.59 8.63 26.71
CA GLU A 10 -8.52 9.16 27.57
C GLU A 10 -7.13 8.92 26.97
N ILE A 11 -6.90 7.76 26.33
CA ILE A 11 -5.59 7.41 25.81
C ILE A 11 -5.35 7.88 24.38
N PHE A 12 -6.42 8.25 23.64
CA PHE A 12 -6.29 8.60 22.21
C PHE A 12 -5.44 9.85 22.01
N GLY A 13 -4.34 9.70 21.28
CA GLY A 13 -3.40 10.79 20.98
C GLY A 13 -2.56 11.23 22.19
N GLU A 14 -2.52 10.47 23.30
CA GLU A 14 -1.73 10.85 24.48
C GLU A 14 -0.23 10.98 24.19
N ASN A 15 0.25 10.28 23.17
CA ASN A 15 1.64 10.30 22.70
C ASN A 15 1.83 11.14 21.42
N VAL A 16 0.94 12.08 21.13
CA VAL A 16 1.01 12.96 19.95
C VAL A 16 1.19 14.41 20.41
N PHE A 17 2.17 15.10 19.83
CA PHE A 17 2.34 16.55 19.98
C PHE A 17 1.31 17.26 19.10
N ASN A 18 0.04 17.14 19.48
CA ASN A 18 -1.12 17.60 18.74
C ASN A 18 -1.45 19.07 19.05
N ASP A 19 -2.50 19.58 18.41
CA ASP A 19 -2.91 20.97 18.53
C ASP A 19 -3.23 21.37 19.98
N THR A 20 -3.84 20.50 20.78
CA THR A 20 -4.12 20.75 22.21
C THR A 20 -2.83 20.89 23.01
N VAL A 21 -1.88 19.97 22.82
CA VAL A 21 -0.56 20.03 23.48
C VAL A 21 0.19 21.30 23.06
N MET A 22 0.14 21.65 21.76
CA MET A 22 0.75 22.88 21.25
C MET A 22 0.13 24.15 21.89
N GLN A 23 -1.19 24.20 22.04
CA GLN A 23 -1.88 25.33 22.68
C GLN A 23 -1.54 25.48 24.17
N GLU A 24 -1.37 24.38 24.88
CA GLU A 24 -1.05 24.36 26.30
C GLU A 24 0.40 24.76 26.59
N ARG A 25 1.33 24.34 25.72
CA ARG A 25 2.78 24.48 25.96
C ARG A 25 3.41 25.67 25.26
N LEU A 26 2.97 25.99 24.04
CA LEU A 26 3.61 27.05 23.26
C LEU A 26 3.10 28.45 23.71
N PRO A 27 4.00 29.45 23.80
CA PRO A 27 3.58 30.84 23.97
C PRO A 27 2.59 31.24 22.85
N LYS A 28 1.54 31.97 23.17
CA LYS A 28 0.45 32.35 22.22
C LYS A 28 0.94 32.90 20.89
N LYS A 29 2.04 33.67 20.87
CA LYS A 29 2.62 34.23 19.63
C LYS A 29 3.22 33.11 18.79
N VAL A 30 3.98 32.21 19.40
CA VAL A 30 4.64 31.07 18.73
C VAL A 30 3.60 30.12 18.14
N TYR A 31 2.59 29.75 18.92
CA TYR A 31 1.47 28.94 18.44
C TYR A 31 0.78 29.55 17.22
N LYS A 32 0.45 30.88 17.27
CA LYS A 32 -0.15 31.57 16.14
C LYS A 32 0.73 31.59 14.90
N ASN A 33 2.05 31.76 15.06
CA ASN A 33 2.98 31.74 13.94
C ASN A 33 3.03 30.33 13.30
N LEU A 34 3.10 29.27 14.13
CA LEU A 34 3.06 27.90 13.64
C LEU A 34 1.77 27.60 12.88
N LYS A 35 0.62 27.99 13.42
CA LYS A 35 -0.68 27.85 12.73
C LYS A 35 -0.71 28.53 11.38
N LYS A 36 -0.16 29.74 11.28
CA LYS A 36 -0.04 30.44 9.99
C LYS A 36 0.86 29.74 9.00
N THR A 37 1.98 29.15 9.48
CA THR A 37 2.85 28.33 8.64
C THR A 37 2.07 27.15 8.06
N ILE A 38 1.31 26.44 8.90
CA ILE A 38 0.51 25.28 8.50
C ILE A 38 -0.62 25.66 7.54
N GLU A 39 -1.34 26.76 7.81
CA GLU A 39 -2.52 27.19 7.08
C GLU A 39 -2.21 27.96 5.80
N GLU A 40 -1.17 28.80 5.82
CA GLU A 40 -0.82 29.73 4.76
C GLU A 40 0.43 29.32 3.96
N GLY A 41 1.12 28.20 4.33
CA GLY A 41 2.32 27.71 3.66
C GLY A 41 3.53 28.66 3.78
N LYS A 42 3.64 29.42 4.88
CA LYS A 42 4.75 30.35 5.11
C LYS A 42 5.94 29.64 5.74
N GLU A 43 7.15 30.14 5.46
CA GLU A 43 8.35 29.65 6.16
C GLU A 43 8.28 29.89 7.66
N LEU A 44 8.74 28.90 8.42
CA LEU A 44 8.91 29.01 9.87
C LEU A 44 10.26 29.67 10.19
N ASP A 45 10.24 30.77 10.93
CA ASP A 45 11.46 31.41 11.37
C ASP A 45 12.16 30.59 12.47
N LEU A 46 13.50 30.71 12.53
CA LEU A 46 14.32 29.93 13.44
C LEU A 46 14.04 30.23 14.93
N GLU A 47 13.70 31.47 15.26
CA GLU A 47 13.35 31.86 16.65
C GLU A 47 12.07 31.16 17.12
N THR A 48 11.07 31.11 16.25
CA THR A 48 9.83 30.34 16.48
C THR A 48 10.12 28.85 16.59
N ALA A 49 10.98 28.31 15.73
CA ALA A 49 11.38 26.90 15.74
C ALA A 49 12.14 26.49 17.01
N ASP A 50 13.02 27.36 17.52
CA ASP A 50 13.77 27.11 18.77
C ASP A 50 12.83 26.93 19.97
N VAL A 51 11.80 27.75 20.07
CA VAL A 51 10.80 27.62 21.14
C VAL A 51 9.98 26.33 20.98
N ILE A 52 9.57 26.00 19.76
CA ILE A 52 8.82 24.76 19.49
C ILE A 52 9.69 23.54 19.82
N ALA A 53 10.95 23.53 19.40
CA ALA A 53 11.88 22.44 19.65
C ALA A 53 12.09 22.22 21.17
N HIS A 54 12.25 23.30 21.92
CA HIS A 54 12.38 23.22 23.38
C HIS A 54 11.16 22.58 24.04
N GLU A 55 9.96 23.07 23.73
CA GLU A 55 8.72 22.56 24.32
C GLU A 55 8.40 21.13 23.87
N MET A 56 8.67 20.79 22.62
CA MET A 56 8.51 19.44 22.08
C MET A 56 9.45 18.45 22.78
N LYS A 57 10.73 18.85 23.04
CA LYS A 57 11.68 18.04 23.78
C LYS A 57 11.24 17.83 25.23
N GLU A 58 10.84 18.91 25.95
CA GLU A 58 10.39 18.79 27.35
C GLU A 58 9.18 17.86 27.43
N TRP A 59 8.20 18.02 26.54
CA TRP A 59 7.05 17.12 26.46
C TRP A 59 7.46 15.68 26.19
N ALA A 60 8.39 15.44 25.25
CA ALA A 60 8.85 14.10 24.94
C ALA A 60 9.60 13.44 26.11
N ILE A 61 10.42 14.21 26.85
CA ILE A 61 11.10 13.75 28.07
C ILE A 61 10.09 13.38 29.16
N GLU A 62 9.04 14.16 29.38
CA GLU A 62 7.95 13.80 30.29
C GLU A 62 7.26 12.49 29.93
N LYS A 63 7.22 12.15 28.61
CA LYS A 63 6.77 10.85 28.09
C LYS A 63 7.83 9.76 28.15
N GLY A 64 8.99 10.02 28.74
CA GLY A 64 10.09 9.05 28.88
C GLY A 64 11.03 8.96 27.69
N ALA A 65 10.93 9.84 26.70
CA ALA A 65 11.83 9.84 25.57
C ALA A 65 13.24 10.27 25.95
N THR A 66 14.25 9.56 25.47
CA THR A 66 15.68 9.88 25.63
C THR A 66 16.33 10.26 24.31
N HIS A 67 15.67 9.92 23.21
CA HIS A 67 16.13 10.12 21.85
C HIS A 67 15.02 10.73 21.00
N TYR A 68 15.44 11.32 19.87
CA TYR A 68 14.57 11.74 18.77
C TYR A 68 15.06 11.16 17.45
N THR A 69 14.19 11.11 16.47
CA THR A 69 14.50 10.73 15.10
C THR A 69 13.73 11.60 14.12
N HIS A 70 14.41 12.01 13.03
CA HIS A 70 13.74 12.48 11.85
C HIS A 70 13.17 11.27 11.11
N TRP A 71 11.85 11.12 11.22
CA TRP A 71 11.11 9.98 10.71
C TRP A 71 10.58 10.26 9.30
N PHE A 72 10.99 9.47 8.31
CA PHE A 72 10.65 9.69 6.91
C PHE A 72 10.59 8.39 6.11
N LEU A 73 9.95 8.43 4.94
CA LEU A 73 9.83 7.32 4.01
C LEU A 73 10.67 7.59 2.76
N PRO A 74 11.92 7.09 2.70
CA PRO A 74 12.76 7.19 1.52
C PRO A 74 12.28 6.24 0.41
N LEU A 75 12.97 6.26 -0.74
CA LEU A 75 12.66 5.38 -1.88
C LEU A 75 12.99 3.89 -1.64
N THR A 76 13.33 3.51 -0.41
CA THR A 76 13.49 2.10 0.01
C THR A 76 12.16 1.40 0.28
N GLY A 77 11.06 2.14 0.40
CA GLY A 77 9.74 1.61 0.78
C GLY A 77 9.56 1.31 2.28
N VAL A 78 10.60 1.47 3.10
CA VAL A 78 10.54 1.34 4.57
C VAL A 78 10.94 2.64 5.23
N THR A 79 10.35 2.93 6.40
CA THR A 79 10.62 4.14 7.16
C THR A 79 12.07 4.16 7.64
N ALA A 80 12.76 5.28 7.43
CA ALA A 80 14.12 5.50 7.89
C ALA A 80 14.11 6.19 9.26
N GLU A 81 15.01 5.76 10.11
CA GLU A 81 15.19 6.26 11.46
C GLU A 81 16.68 6.30 11.82
N LYS A 82 17.10 7.43 12.41
CA LYS A 82 18.40 7.56 13.05
C LYS A 82 18.16 8.21 14.41
N HIS A 83 18.35 7.43 15.47
CA HIS A 83 18.06 7.89 16.83
C HIS A 83 19.24 8.71 17.36
N ASP A 84 19.04 10.01 17.56
CA ASP A 84 19.97 10.89 18.21
C ASP A 84 19.50 11.17 19.65
N SER A 85 20.39 11.07 20.65
CA SER A 85 20.07 11.40 22.03
C SER A 85 19.99 12.92 22.19
N PHE A 86 19.12 13.36 23.11
CA PHE A 86 19.04 14.78 23.51
C PHE A 86 20.26 15.28 24.30
N ILE A 87 21.26 14.44 24.60
CA ILE A 87 22.41 14.85 25.41
C ILE A 87 23.27 15.87 24.66
N SER A 88 23.68 16.93 25.39
CA SER A 88 24.71 17.85 24.92
C SER A 88 26.11 17.37 25.29
N ALA A 89 27.15 18.09 24.82
CA ALA A 89 28.51 17.86 25.28
C ALA A 89 28.62 17.99 26.81
N PRO A 90 29.49 17.18 27.47
CA PRO A 90 29.68 17.29 28.91
C PRO A 90 30.15 18.68 29.37
N GLN A 91 29.53 19.19 30.41
CA GLN A 91 29.96 20.43 31.08
C GLN A 91 31.24 20.20 31.89
N PRO A 92 31.94 21.27 32.34
CA PRO A 92 33.09 21.14 33.25
C PRO A 92 32.78 20.38 34.55
N SER A 93 31.53 20.33 34.96
CA SER A 93 31.05 19.55 36.09
C SER A 93 30.95 18.04 35.85
N GLY A 94 31.21 17.58 34.62
CA GLY A 94 31.01 16.19 34.17
C GLY A 94 29.54 15.82 33.93
N LYS A 95 28.61 16.77 34.05
CA LYS A 95 27.18 16.57 33.75
C LYS A 95 26.87 16.96 32.31
N VAL A 96 25.86 16.34 31.73
CA VAL A 96 25.28 16.70 30.41
C VAL A 96 23.96 17.45 30.60
N LEU A 97 23.61 18.27 29.63
CA LEU A 97 22.29 18.88 29.52
C LEU A 97 21.50 18.12 28.42
N MET A 98 20.19 18.13 28.56
CA MET A 98 19.30 17.70 27.50
C MET A 98 18.97 18.91 26.64
N SER A 99 19.35 18.89 25.37
CA SER A 99 19.15 19.99 24.42
C SER A 99 18.54 19.51 23.12
N PHE A 100 17.75 20.36 22.49
CA PHE A 100 17.20 20.17 21.17
C PHE A 100 16.85 21.55 20.62
N SER A 101 17.50 21.95 19.54
CA SER A 101 17.38 23.29 18.96
C SER A 101 16.40 23.33 17.79
N GLY A 102 15.90 24.50 17.46
CA GLY A 102 15.08 24.70 16.26
C GLY A 102 15.80 24.32 14.98
N LYS A 103 17.14 24.47 14.93
CA LYS A 103 17.93 23.99 13.79
C LYS A 103 17.87 22.47 13.67
N GLU A 104 17.96 21.74 14.79
CA GLU A 104 17.85 20.27 14.80
C GLU A 104 16.42 19.80 14.52
N LEU A 105 15.40 20.55 14.91
CA LEU A 105 14.01 20.28 14.58
C LEU A 105 13.76 20.45 13.07
N ILE A 106 14.13 21.60 12.51
CA ILE A 106 13.81 21.96 11.12
C ILE A 106 14.58 21.09 10.13
N LYS A 107 15.87 20.78 10.41
CA LYS A 107 16.78 20.19 9.44
C LYS A 107 17.70 19.16 10.08
N GLY A 108 17.67 17.95 9.53
CA GLY A 108 18.70 16.94 9.72
C GLY A 108 19.59 16.80 8.50
N GLU A 109 20.77 16.23 8.69
CA GLU A 109 21.75 15.96 7.63
C GLU A 109 22.13 14.46 7.66
N PRO A 110 21.21 13.54 7.26
CA PRO A 110 21.54 12.11 7.21
C PRO A 110 22.54 11.82 6.08
N ASP A 111 23.34 10.79 6.27
CA ASP A 111 24.14 10.25 5.17
C ASP A 111 23.24 9.58 4.14
N ALA A 112 23.13 10.17 2.97
CA ALA A 112 22.32 9.66 1.87
C ALA A 112 23.08 8.69 0.95
N SER A 113 24.35 8.34 1.29
CA SER A 113 25.17 7.47 0.45
C SER A 113 24.60 6.07 0.28
N SER A 114 23.87 5.58 1.29
CA SER A 114 23.26 4.25 1.31
C SER A 114 21.81 4.22 0.79
N PHE A 115 21.19 5.38 0.56
CA PHE A 115 19.82 5.42 0.04
C PHE A 115 19.77 5.32 -1.48
N PRO A 116 18.77 4.62 -2.07
CA PRO A 116 18.56 4.61 -3.51
C PRO A 116 18.37 6.04 -4.04
N SER A 117 19.05 6.39 -5.09
CA SER A 117 19.00 7.75 -5.66
C SER A 117 18.86 7.78 -7.19
N GLY A 118 18.88 6.61 -7.87
CA GLY A 118 18.72 6.53 -9.33
C GLY A 118 19.61 7.52 -10.10
N GLY A 119 20.85 7.68 -9.68
CA GLY A 119 21.79 8.60 -10.34
C GLY A 119 21.70 10.07 -9.90
N LEU A 120 20.76 10.46 -9.03
CA LEU A 120 20.66 11.84 -8.52
C LEU A 120 21.79 12.25 -7.57
N ARG A 121 22.65 11.33 -7.18
CA ARG A 121 23.84 11.64 -6.39
C ARG A 121 24.91 12.30 -7.26
N ALA A 122 25.17 13.57 -7.01
CA ALA A 122 26.17 14.34 -7.75
C ALA A 122 27.61 14.14 -7.26
N THR A 123 27.85 13.58 -6.04
CA THR A 123 29.17 13.48 -5.42
C THR A 123 29.33 12.23 -4.54
N PHE A 124 30.57 11.85 -4.21
CA PHE A 124 30.90 10.82 -3.21
C PHE A 124 30.39 11.17 -1.80
N GLU A 125 30.26 12.45 -1.49
CA GLU A 125 29.65 12.94 -0.26
C GLU A 125 28.14 13.11 -0.46
N ALA A 126 27.43 12.01 -0.52
CA ALA A 126 25.98 12.00 -0.70
C ALA A 126 25.27 12.48 0.58
N ARG A 127 25.28 13.77 0.83
CA ARG A 127 24.48 14.39 1.87
C ARG A 127 23.04 14.49 1.39
N GLY A 128 22.11 14.07 2.26
CA GLY A 128 20.70 14.37 2.14
C GLY A 128 20.29 15.34 3.24
N TYR A 129 19.12 15.93 3.05
CA TYR A 129 18.50 16.78 4.05
C TYR A 129 17.12 16.27 4.39
N THR A 130 16.83 16.17 5.70
CA THR A 130 15.46 16.05 6.18
C THR A 130 14.93 17.43 6.52
N ALA A 131 13.68 17.70 6.17
CA ALA A 131 12.99 18.93 6.49
C ALA A 131 11.71 18.60 7.27
N TRP A 132 11.52 19.25 8.44
CA TRP A 132 10.34 19.03 9.27
C TRP A 132 9.05 19.36 8.52
N ASP A 133 8.13 18.40 8.48
CA ASP A 133 6.76 18.62 8.01
C ASP A 133 5.87 19.00 9.19
N CYS A 134 5.67 20.29 9.39
CA CYS A 134 4.83 20.80 10.48
C CYS A 134 3.32 20.54 10.28
N THR A 135 2.91 20.01 9.13
CA THR A 135 1.52 19.62 8.86
C THR A 135 1.20 18.22 9.37
N SER A 136 2.22 17.45 9.74
CA SER A 136 2.10 16.12 10.33
C SER A 136 2.60 16.16 11.79
N PRO A 137 1.79 15.81 12.81
CA PRO A 137 2.19 15.94 14.18
C PRO A 137 3.30 14.98 14.56
N ALA A 138 4.28 15.46 15.34
CA ALA A 138 5.29 14.60 15.98
C ALA A 138 4.64 13.71 17.04
N PHE A 139 5.22 12.54 17.27
CA PHE A 139 4.68 11.57 18.21
C PHE A 139 5.79 10.84 18.97
N VAL A 140 5.48 10.34 20.15
CA VAL A 140 6.38 9.50 20.94
C VAL A 140 6.00 8.04 20.71
N ARG A 141 6.94 7.26 20.20
CA ARG A 141 6.80 5.82 20.05
C ARG A 141 7.49 5.11 21.21
N GLU A 142 6.79 4.18 21.82
CA GLU A 142 7.29 3.29 22.86
C GLU A 142 7.63 1.92 22.23
N ASP A 143 8.82 1.41 22.50
CA ASP A 143 9.24 0.06 22.08
C ASP A 143 10.18 -0.56 23.13
N ALA A 144 10.80 -1.69 22.81
CA ALA A 144 11.70 -2.40 23.73
C ALA A 144 12.98 -1.60 24.10
N ALA A 145 13.36 -0.61 23.30
CA ALA A 145 14.50 0.27 23.54
C ALA A 145 14.14 1.48 24.43
N GLY A 146 12.86 1.68 24.71
CA GLY A 146 12.33 2.82 25.46
C GLY A 146 11.43 3.71 24.61
N ALA A 147 11.37 5.00 24.93
CA ALA A 147 10.58 5.97 24.20
C ALA A 147 11.45 6.86 23.31
N THR A 148 10.99 7.11 22.08
CA THR A 148 11.65 7.94 21.08
C THR A 148 10.68 8.96 20.49
N LEU A 149 11.09 10.24 20.43
CA LEU A 149 10.35 11.27 19.72
C LEU A 149 10.54 11.09 18.19
N CYS A 150 9.47 10.78 17.48
CA CYS A 150 9.44 10.67 16.02
C CYS A 150 8.91 11.98 15.41
N ILE A 151 9.71 12.60 14.55
CA ILE A 151 9.41 13.88 13.91
C ILE A 151 9.19 13.61 12.41
N PRO A 152 7.96 13.70 11.90
CA PRO A 152 7.69 13.50 10.47
C PRO A 152 8.44 14.52 9.62
N THR A 153 9.20 14.02 8.64
CA THR A 153 10.05 14.87 7.79
C THR A 153 9.95 14.48 6.32
N ALA A 154 10.23 15.43 5.45
CA ALA A 154 10.57 15.21 4.06
C ALA A 154 12.06 14.94 3.91
N PHE A 155 12.47 14.29 2.83
CA PHE A 155 13.86 13.97 2.55
C PHE A 155 14.24 14.33 1.10
N CYS A 156 15.30 15.10 0.94
CA CYS A 156 15.78 15.53 -0.37
C CYS A 156 17.30 15.37 -0.52
N SER A 157 17.76 15.36 -1.78
CA SER A 157 19.16 15.35 -2.13
C SER A 157 19.84 16.69 -1.77
N TYR A 158 21.16 16.73 -1.90
CA TYR A 158 21.95 17.96 -1.75
C TYR A 158 21.52 19.07 -2.72
N THR A 159 21.05 18.71 -3.90
CA THR A 159 20.61 19.62 -4.97
C THR A 159 19.11 19.93 -4.91
N GLY A 160 18.37 19.30 -3.99
CA GLY A 160 16.97 19.62 -3.69
C GLY A 160 15.94 18.68 -4.32
N GLU A 161 16.36 17.65 -5.07
CA GLU A 161 15.46 16.66 -5.61
C GLU A 161 14.87 15.80 -4.48
N ALA A 162 13.59 15.47 -4.57
CA ALA A 162 12.91 14.61 -3.63
C ALA A 162 13.42 13.16 -3.72
N LEU A 163 13.98 12.64 -2.62
CA LEU A 163 14.41 11.24 -2.45
C LEU A 163 13.46 10.45 -1.54
N ASP A 164 12.27 10.97 -1.32
CA ASP A 164 11.20 10.39 -0.51
C ASP A 164 9.89 10.34 -1.29
N GLN A 165 8.85 9.88 -0.62
CA GLN A 165 7.49 9.90 -1.15
C GLN A 165 6.63 11.03 -0.56
N LYS A 166 7.02 11.62 0.57
CA LYS A 166 6.25 12.67 1.23
C LYS A 166 6.30 13.99 0.46
N THR A 167 7.47 14.39 -0.01
CA THR A 167 7.63 15.64 -0.79
C THR A 167 6.72 15.68 -2.01
N PRO A 168 6.73 14.68 -2.92
CA PRO A 168 5.81 14.70 -4.05
C PRO A 168 4.35 14.55 -3.64
N LEU A 169 4.04 13.85 -2.54
CA LEU A 169 2.68 13.79 -2.00
C LEU A 169 2.18 15.19 -1.61
N LEU A 170 2.95 15.93 -0.83
CA LEU A 170 2.59 17.30 -0.44
C LEU A 170 2.44 18.23 -1.65
N ARG A 171 3.36 18.13 -2.63
CA ARG A 171 3.27 18.88 -3.91
C ARG A 171 1.98 18.54 -4.67
N SER A 172 1.59 17.26 -4.71
CA SER A 172 0.34 16.83 -5.37
C SER A 172 -0.92 17.31 -4.65
N MET A 173 -0.88 17.35 -3.31
CA MET A 173 -1.97 17.92 -2.49
C MET A 173 -2.15 19.41 -2.77
N GLU A 174 -1.07 20.15 -2.90
CA GLU A 174 -1.08 21.56 -3.26
C GLU A 174 -1.65 21.80 -4.68
N ALA A 175 -1.25 20.95 -5.64
CA ALA A 175 -1.75 20.99 -7.00
C ALA A 175 -3.28 20.81 -7.07
N ILE A 176 -3.80 19.77 -6.41
CA ILE A 176 -5.26 19.52 -6.41
C ILE A 176 -6.02 20.59 -5.62
N ASN A 177 -5.48 21.06 -4.48
CA ASN A 177 -6.04 22.17 -3.71
C ASN A 177 -6.27 23.39 -4.60
N LYS A 178 -5.25 23.83 -5.32
CA LYS A 178 -5.30 25.00 -6.19
C LYS A 178 -6.36 24.85 -7.27
N GLN A 179 -6.43 23.74 -7.96
CA GLN A 179 -7.33 23.54 -9.08
C GLN A 179 -8.77 23.28 -8.62
N ALA A 180 -8.97 22.55 -7.52
CA ALA A 180 -10.29 22.34 -6.94
C ALA A 180 -10.90 23.64 -6.41
N LEU A 181 -10.13 24.49 -5.72
CA LEU A 181 -10.59 25.82 -5.31
C LEU A 181 -10.96 26.67 -6.51
N ARG A 182 -10.15 26.66 -7.59
CA ARG A 182 -10.44 27.37 -8.84
C ARG A 182 -11.78 26.92 -9.41
N LEU A 183 -12.05 25.62 -9.47
CA LEU A 183 -13.32 25.05 -9.92
C LEU A 183 -14.49 25.50 -9.03
N LEU A 184 -14.35 25.38 -7.71
CA LEU A 184 -15.38 25.79 -6.75
C LEU A 184 -15.73 27.28 -6.86
N ARG A 185 -14.73 28.14 -7.12
CA ARG A 185 -14.98 29.59 -7.35
C ARG A 185 -15.89 29.86 -8.54
N LEU A 186 -15.74 29.07 -9.62
CA LEU A 186 -16.60 29.17 -10.80
C LEU A 186 -18.07 28.82 -10.48
N PHE A 187 -18.31 27.90 -9.55
CA PHE A 187 -19.63 27.57 -9.02
C PHE A 187 -20.12 28.54 -7.91
N GLY A 188 -19.43 29.66 -7.69
CA GLY A 188 -19.83 30.69 -6.73
C GLY A 188 -19.47 30.41 -5.27
N ASN A 189 -18.69 29.35 -4.97
CA ASN A 189 -18.20 29.14 -3.62
C ASN A 189 -17.16 30.21 -3.26
N THR A 190 -17.43 30.98 -2.21
CA THR A 190 -16.59 32.07 -1.71
C THR A 190 -16.09 31.81 -0.28
N THR A 191 -16.54 30.72 0.38
CA THR A 191 -16.27 30.43 1.79
C THR A 191 -15.06 29.53 1.98
N SER A 192 -14.95 28.47 1.20
CA SER A 192 -13.85 27.52 1.32
C SER A 192 -12.48 28.15 1.01
N LYS A 193 -11.50 27.90 1.82
CA LYS A 193 -10.12 28.42 1.69
C LYS A 193 -9.12 27.36 1.27
N LYS A 194 -9.42 26.11 1.55
CA LYS A 194 -8.56 24.96 1.28
C LYS A 194 -9.42 23.78 0.83
N VAL A 195 -8.89 23.00 -0.11
CA VAL A 195 -9.42 21.70 -0.48
C VAL A 195 -8.34 20.66 -0.21
N THR A 196 -8.70 19.60 0.50
CA THR A 196 -7.73 18.58 0.90
C THR A 196 -8.20 17.19 0.46
N PRO A 197 -7.36 16.40 -0.21
CA PRO A 197 -7.65 14.98 -0.41
C PRO A 197 -7.61 14.26 0.92
N SER A 198 -8.63 13.44 1.18
CA SER A 198 -8.72 12.56 2.34
C SER A 198 -8.54 11.12 1.92
N VAL A 199 -7.87 10.33 2.76
CA VAL A 199 -7.49 8.96 2.48
C VAL A 199 -7.78 8.07 3.68
N GLY A 200 -8.37 6.89 3.42
CA GLY A 200 -8.58 5.83 4.41
C GLY A 200 -8.08 4.50 3.85
N PRO A 201 -6.83 4.11 4.10
CA PRO A 201 -6.29 2.85 3.61
C PRO A 201 -6.70 1.70 4.54
N GLU A 202 -7.28 0.65 3.98
CA GLU A 202 -7.60 -0.60 4.67
C GLU A 202 -6.40 -1.54 4.58
N GLN A 203 -5.82 -1.95 5.71
CA GLN A 203 -4.60 -2.75 5.74
C GLN A 203 -4.91 -4.22 5.95
N GLU A 204 -4.73 -5.03 4.91
CA GLU A 204 -4.74 -6.48 5.00
C GLU A 204 -3.36 -7.03 5.37
N TYR A 205 -3.32 -8.15 6.08
CA TYR A 205 -2.08 -8.79 6.51
C TYR A 205 -2.31 -10.26 6.91
N PHE A 206 -1.23 -11.06 6.89
CA PHE A 206 -1.23 -12.42 7.43
C PHE A 206 -0.48 -12.49 8.75
N LEU A 207 -0.91 -13.40 9.62
CA LEU A 207 -0.19 -13.78 10.83
C LEU A 207 0.21 -15.25 10.75
N VAL A 208 1.45 -15.55 11.13
CA VAL A 208 1.96 -16.92 11.23
C VAL A 208 2.68 -17.10 12.56
N ASP A 209 2.73 -18.34 13.04
CA ASP A 209 3.49 -18.66 14.24
C ASP A 209 4.98 -18.37 14.04
N ALA A 210 5.64 -17.74 15.02
CA ALA A 210 7.02 -17.31 14.91
C ALA A 210 7.99 -18.49 14.79
N GLU A 211 7.77 -19.60 15.53
CA GLU A 211 8.65 -20.77 15.48
C GLU A 211 8.60 -21.45 14.11
N LYS A 212 7.41 -21.49 13.49
CA LYS A 212 7.26 -22.05 12.13
C LYS A 212 7.84 -21.13 11.06
N PHE A 213 7.66 -19.82 11.22
CA PHE A 213 8.27 -18.82 10.33
C PHE A 213 9.81 -18.98 10.31
N GLU A 214 10.44 -19.14 11.46
CA GLU A 214 11.91 -19.24 11.57
C GLU A 214 12.48 -20.51 10.92
N GLN A 215 11.64 -21.51 10.68
CA GLN A 215 12.02 -22.72 9.94
C GLN A 215 11.94 -22.59 8.43
N ARG A 216 11.40 -21.45 7.91
CA ARG A 216 11.19 -21.20 6.49
C ARG A 216 12.09 -20.08 5.98
N LYS A 217 13.13 -20.43 5.23
CA LYS A 217 14.07 -19.45 4.65
C LYS A 217 13.42 -18.53 3.65
N ASP A 218 12.46 -19.01 2.87
CA ASP A 218 11.68 -18.18 1.94
C ASP A 218 10.89 -17.08 2.67
N LEU A 219 10.20 -17.38 3.75
CA LEU A 219 9.50 -16.37 4.55
C LEU A 219 10.45 -15.34 5.16
N ILE A 220 11.62 -15.80 5.66
CA ILE A 220 12.63 -14.93 6.29
C ILE A 220 13.21 -13.93 5.28
N TYR A 221 13.58 -14.38 4.08
CA TYR A 221 14.31 -13.56 3.12
C TYR A 221 13.40 -12.79 2.17
N THR A 222 12.21 -13.33 1.85
CA THR A 222 11.34 -12.77 0.80
C THR A 222 9.96 -12.33 1.29
N GLY A 223 9.55 -12.77 2.49
CA GLY A 223 8.21 -12.51 3.03
C GLY A 223 7.10 -13.35 2.41
N ARG A 224 7.42 -14.24 1.46
CA ARG A 224 6.48 -15.17 0.83
C ARG A 224 7.03 -16.59 0.77
N THR A 225 6.13 -17.57 0.65
CA THR A 225 6.51 -18.95 0.40
C THR A 225 6.88 -19.14 -1.07
N LEU A 226 8.05 -19.72 -1.33
CA LEU A 226 8.54 -20.05 -2.68
C LEU A 226 8.22 -21.48 -3.09
N PHE A 227 7.93 -22.34 -2.09
CA PHE A 227 7.48 -23.71 -2.22
C PHE A 227 6.29 -23.95 -1.29
N GLY A 228 5.41 -24.86 -1.65
CA GLY A 228 4.33 -25.32 -0.80
C GLY A 228 3.14 -25.86 -1.58
N ALA A 229 2.74 -27.09 -1.26
CA ALA A 229 1.51 -27.68 -1.75
C ALA A 229 0.31 -27.18 -0.94
N MET A 230 -0.84 -27.11 -1.60
CA MET A 230 -2.09 -26.73 -0.93
C MET A 230 -2.52 -27.82 0.06
N PRO A 231 -2.91 -27.45 1.28
CA PRO A 231 -3.49 -28.38 2.24
C PRO A 231 -4.88 -28.88 1.78
N PRO A 232 -5.42 -29.94 2.41
CA PRO A 232 -6.74 -30.46 2.06
C PRO A 232 -7.88 -29.46 2.20
N LYS A 233 -7.70 -28.43 3.01
CA LYS A 233 -8.61 -27.31 3.19
C LYS A 233 -7.86 -26.01 2.94
N GLY A 234 -8.42 -25.14 2.09
CA GLY A 234 -8.02 -23.75 1.89
C GLY A 234 -9.07 -22.79 2.44
N GLN A 235 -9.69 -22.03 1.57
CA GLN A 235 -10.72 -21.01 1.88
C GLN A 235 -12.12 -21.36 1.36
N GLU A 236 -12.38 -22.61 0.97
CA GLU A 236 -13.54 -23.03 0.18
C GLU A 236 -14.90 -22.77 0.86
N LEU A 237 -14.95 -22.69 2.17
CA LEU A 237 -16.18 -22.50 2.92
C LEU A 237 -16.41 -21.07 3.40
N ASP A 238 -15.47 -20.16 3.14
CA ASP A 238 -15.46 -18.78 3.64
C ASP A 238 -15.65 -18.68 5.18
N ASP A 239 -15.37 -19.77 5.88
CA ASP A 239 -15.61 -19.92 7.31
C ASP A 239 -14.59 -19.17 8.19
N HIS A 240 -13.52 -18.65 7.60
CA HIS A 240 -12.61 -17.74 8.27
C HIS A 240 -13.17 -16.30 8.25
N TYR A 241 -13.62 -15.82 7.11
CA TYR A 241 -14.20 -14.49 6.97
C TYR A 241 -15.42 -14.26 7.86
N PHE A 242 -16.35 -15.23 7.88
CA PHE A 242 -17.56 -15.22 8.71
C PHE A 242 -17.37 -15.85 10.09
N GLY A 243 -16.16 -16.24 10.43
CA GLY A 243 -15.80 -16.85 11.69
C GLY A 243 -15.53 -15.85 12.82
N THR A 244 -15.46 -16.37 14.04
CA THR A 244 -15.04 -15.61 15.20
C THR A 244 -13.52 -15.42 15.20
N ILE A 245 -13.06 -14.27 15.69
CA ILE A 245 -11.62 -14.01 15.86
C ILE A 245 -11.09 -14.91 16.98
N ARG A 246 -10.04 -15.69 16.68
CA ARG A 246 -9.40 -16.60 17.65
C ARG A 246 -8.80 -15.79 18.82
N GLN A 247 -8.72 -16.40 20.02
CA GLN A 247 -8.30 -15.70 21.24
C GLN A 247 -6.90 -15.10 21.16
N ARG A 248 -5.93 -15.83 20.56
CA ARG A 248 -4.56 -15.33 20.37
C ARG A 248 -4.54 -14.09 19.47
N ILE A 249 -5.31 -14.13 18.39
CA ILE A 249 -5.46 -13.05 17.43
C ILE A 249 -6.18 -11.85 18.06
N ALA A 250 -7.25 -12.09 18.83
CA ALA A 250 -7.97 -11.02 19.53
C ALA A 250 -7.10 -10.30 20.56
N ALA A 251 -6.23 -11.01 21.26
CA ALA A 251 -5.25 -10.39 22.17
C ALA A 251 -4.23 -9.53 21.41
N PHE A 252 -3.71 -10.01 20.30
CA PHE A 252 -2.84 -9.25 19.40
C PHE A 252 -3.54 -7.98 18.88
N MET A 253 -4.75 -8.12 18.33
CA MET A 253 -5.51 -7.00 17.78
C MET A 253 -5.81 -5.92 18.83
N LYS A 254 -6.10 -6.34 20.08
CA LYS A 254 -6.28 -5.42 21.20
C LYS A 254 -5.03 -4.57 21.44
N ASP A 255 -3.87 -5.21 21.53
CA ASP A 255 -2.62 -4.50 21.83
C ASP A 255 -2.19 -3.61 20.64
N VAL A 256 -2.43 -4.03 19.39
CA VAL A 256 -2.25 -3.20 18.20
C VAL A 256 -3.10 -1.93 18.29
N ASN A 257 -4.39 -2.08 18.56
CA ASN A 257 -5.31 -0.93 18.66
C ASN A 257 -4.88 0.05 19.75
N GLU A 258 -4.53 -0.46 20.93
CA GLU A 258 -4.10 0.38 22.06
C GLU A 258 -2.86 1.22 21.69
N GLN A 259 -1.85 0.59 21.08
CA GLN A 259 -0.64 1.30 20.66
C GLN A 259 -0.92 2.32 19.55
N LEU A 260 -1.80 1.99 18.60
CA LEU A 260 -2.19 2.89 17.52
C LEU A 260 -3.00 4.08 18.03
N TRP A 261 -3.95 3.87 18.94
CA TRP A 261 -4.73 4.97 19.52
C TRP A 261 -3.86 5.95 20.29
N LYS A 262 -2.87 5.49 21.05
CA LYS A 262 -1.92 6.35 21.76
C LYS A 262 -1.16 7.32 20.84
N VAL A 263 -0.83 6.89 19.64
CA VAL A 263 -0.16 7.71 18.62
C VAL A 263 -1.12 8.38 17.63
N GLY A 264 -2.41 8.45 17.97
CA GLY A 264 -3.41 9.20 17.22
C GLY A 264 -3.95 8.55 15.95
N VAL A 265 -3.61 7.27 15.70
CA VAL A 265 -4.18 6.52 14.58
C VAL A 265 -5.58 6.04 14.93
N THR A 266 -6.56 6.42 14.11
CA THR A 266 -7.98 6.10 14.32
C THR A 266 -8.32 4.67 13.86
N ALA A 267 -7.59 3.66 14.32
CA ALA A 267 -7.89 2.25 14.06
C ALA A 267 -9.31 1.93 14.58
N LYS A 268 -10.22 1.53 13.67
CA LYS A 268 -11.64 1.40 13.98
C LYS A 268 -12.16 -0.01 13.76
N THR A 269 -11.89 -0.59 12.61
CA THR A 269 -12.43 -1.89 12.22
C THR A 269 -11.30 -2.90 12.15
N GLN A 270 -11.56 -4.11 12.65
CA GLN A 270 -10.69 -5.27 12.52
C GLN A 270 -11.53 -6.51 12.37
N HIS A 271 -11.16 -7.39 11.47
CA HIS A 271 -11.85 -8.64 11.21
C HIS A 271 -10.94 -9.66 10.53
N ASN A 272 -11.46 -10.89 10.40
CA ASN A 272 -10.82 -11.92 9.58
C ASN A 272 -11.08 -11.65 8.10
N GLU A 273 -10.09 -11.92 7.26
CA GLU A 273 -10.23 -11.96 5.81
C GLU A 273 -10.52 -13.38 5.29
N VAL A 274 -10.70 -13.52 3.96
CA VAL A 274 -11.14 -14.77 3.35
C VAL A 274 -10.10 -15.88 3.49
N ALA A 275 -8.83 -15.58 3.27
CA ALA A 275 -7.79 -16.59 3.41
C ALA A 275 -7.56 -16.95 4.90
N PRO A 276 -7.32 -18.22 5.22
CA PRO A 276 -6.92 -18.59 6.58
C PRO A 276 -5.69 -17.80 7.04
N ALA A 277 -5.66 -17.40 8.29
CA ALA A 277 -4.64 -16.55 8.92
C ALA A 277 -4.51 -15.12 8.36
N GLN A 278 -5.44 -14.70 7.51
CA GLN A 278 -5.50 -13.32 6.98
C GLN A 278 -6.47 -12.46 7.78
N HIS A 279 -6.10 -11.21 8.00
CA HIS A 279 -6.86 -10.24 8.79
C HIS A 279 -6.77 -8.85 8.15
N GLU A 280 -7.67 -7.95 8.55
CA GLU A 280 -7.69 -6.57 8.11
C GLU A 280 -7.81 -5.59 9.29
N LEU A 281 -7.20 -4.43 9.13
CA LEU A 281 -7.38 -3.26 9.99
C LEU A 281 -7.74 -2.07 9.11
N ALA A 282 -8.88 -1.44 9.39
CA ALA A 282 -9.33 -0.25 8.69
C ALA A 282 -9.43 0.96 9.64
N PRO A 283 -8.70 2.06 9.38
CA PRO A 283 -8.80 3.31 10.12
C PRO A 283 -9.95 4.18 9.60
N ILE A 284 -10.33 5.19 10.38
CA ILE A 284 -11.09 6.31 9.85
C ILE A 284 -10.16 7.13 8.95
N TYR A 285 -10.69 7.67 7.85
CA TYR A 285 -9.93 8.50 6.92
C TYR A 285 -9.36 9.78 7.58
N ALA A 286 -8.25 10.26 7.05
CA ALA A 286 -7.59 11.52 7.44
C ALA A 286 -7.11 12.28 6.20
N GLU A 287 -6.56 13.48 6.37
CA GLU A 287 -5.82 14.17 5.30
C GLU A 287 -4.74 13.26 4.73
N ALA A 288 -4.52 13.31 3.42
CA ALA A 288 -3.72 12.31 2.71
C ALA A 288 -2.29 12.15 3.28
N ASN A 289 -1.60 13.25 3.62
CA ASN A 289 -0.26 13.18 4.21
C ASN A 289 -0.26 12.49 5.59
N ILE A 290 -1.25 12.79 6.43
CA ILE A 290 -1.41 12.18 7.76
C ILE A 290 -1.79 10.70 7.61
N ALA A 291 -2.71 10.38 6.70
CA ALA A 291 -3.13 8.99 6.46
C ALA A 291 -1.97 8.12 5.94
N VAL A 292 -1.09 8.66 5.11
CA VAL A 292 0.12 7.97 4.64
C VAL A 292 1.08 7.70 5.80
N ASP A 293 1.35 8.68 6.64
CA ASP A 293 2.19 8.49 7.84
C ASP A 293 1.56 7.47 8.80
N HIS A 294 0.26 7.58 9.06
CA HIS A 294 -0.48 6.63 9.90
C HIS A 294 -0.41 5.20 9.35
N ASN A 295 -0.48 5.01 8.04
CA ASN A 295 -0.36 3.68 7.44
C ASN A 295 1.04 3.08 7.66
N GLN A 296 2.11 3.88 7.59
CA GLN A 296 3.47 3.42 7.94
C GLN A 296 3.55 3.01 9.42
N ILE A 297 2.95 3.79 10.32
CA ILE A 297 2.88 3.47 11.76
C ILE A 297 2.10 2.17 11.97
N VAL A 298 0.97 1.97 11.26
CA VAL A 298 0.19 0.73 11.30
C VAL A 298 1.05 -0.46 10.92
N MET A 299 1.73 -0.41 9.78
CA MET A 299 2.58 -1.52 9.31
C MET A 299 3.71 -1.86 10.30
N GLN A 300 4.37 -0.86 10.87
CA GLN A 300 5.40 -1.06 11.89
C GLN A 300 4.82 -1.66 13.16
N THR A 301 3.67 -1.17 13.62
CA THR A 301 3.00 -1.65 14.83
C THR A 301 2.54 -3.08 14.70
N LEU A 302 1.92 -3.45 13.55
CA LEU A 302 1.52 -4.83 13.27
C LEU A 302 2.70 -5.81 13.38
N LYS A 303 3.84 -5.48 12.76
CA LYS A 303 5.04 -6.32 12.82
C LYS A 303 5.60 -6.44 14.24
N ARG A 304 5.69 -5.33 14.96
CA ARG A 304 6.25 -5.29 16.32
C ARG A 304 5.39 -6.04 17.32
N VAL A 305 4.09 -5.79 17.32
CA VAL A 305 3.14 -6.44 18.24
C VAL A 305 2.99 -7.92 17.93
N ALA A 306 3.03 -8.33 16.65
CA ALA A 306 3.05 -9.75 16.30
C ALA A 306 4.20 -10.49 16.98
N CYS A 307 5.41 -9.93 16.97
CA CYS A 307 6.56 -10.51 17.66
C CYS A 307 6.34 -10.64 19.18
N GLN A 308 5.67 -9.66 19.81
CA GLN A 308 5.35 -9.72 21.24
C GLN A 308 4.37 -10.86 21.58
N HIS A 309 3.53 -11.27 20.63
CA HIS A 309 2.58 -12.38 20.76
C HIS A 309 3.11 -13.73 20.22
N GLY A 310 4.43 -13.84 19.95
CA GLY A 310 5.03 -15.07 19.39
C GLY A 310 4.56 -15.37 17.96
N MET A 311 4.24 -14.34 17.21
CA MET A 311 3.81 -14.42 15.80
C MET A 311 4.69 -13.52 14.92
N LYS A 312 4.58 -13.69 13.61
CA LYS A 312 5.14 -12.80 12.59
C LYS A 312 4.00 -12.28 11.71
N CYS A 313 4.01 -10.98 11.44
CA CYS A 313 3.09 -10.34 10.51
C CYS A 313 3.71 -10.30 9.12
N LEU A 314 3.03 -10.90 8.15
CA LEU A 314 3.43 -10.89 6.75
C LEU A 314 2.62 -9.81 6.03
N LEU A 315 3.33 -8.84 5.46
CA LEU A 315 2.76 -7.77 4.64
C LEU A 315 3.01 -7.99 3.13
N HIS A 316 3.62 -9.11 2.76
CA HIS A 316 3.75 -9.47 1.35
C HIS A 316 2.37 -9.63 0.70
N GLU A 317 2.22 -9.22 -0.55
CA GLU A 317 0.95 -9.21 -1.29
C GLU A 317 0.40 -10.61 -1.54
N LYS A 318 1.28 -11.62 -1.68
CA LYS A 318 0.91 -13.03 -1.91
C LYS A 318 1.82 -13.98 -1.12
N PRO A 319 1.68 -14.05 0.22
CA PRO A 319 2.56 -14.92 1.01
C PRO A 319 2.34 -16.42 0.72
N PHE A 320 1.13 -16.79 0.33
CA PHE A 320 0.74 -18.17 0.05
C PHE A 320 0.06 -18.27 -1.31
N ALA A 321 0.53 -19.15 -2.18
CA ALA A 321 -0.13 -19.45 -3.45
C ALA A 321 -1.47 -20.17 -3.20
N GLY A 322 -2.44 -19.97 -4.11
CA GLY A 322 -3.72 -20.69 -4.08
C GLY A 322 -4.79 -20.15 -3.13
N VAL A 323 -4.46 -19.17 -2.27
CA VAL A 323 -5.42 -18.44 -1.42
C VAL A 323 -5.37 -16.95 -1.72
N ASN A 324 -6.30 -16.14 -1.18
CA ASN A 324 -6.31 -14.70 -1.37
C ASN A 324 -4.96 -14.06 -0.98
N GLY A 325 -4.58 -13.02 -1.70
CA GLY A 325 -3.49 -12.14 -1.34
C GLY A 325 -3.95 -10.97 -0.49
N SER A 326 -3.00 -10.16 -0.03
CA SER A 326 -3.25 -8.97 0.77
C SER A 326 -2.96 -7.69 0.01
N GLY A 327 -3.83 -6.70 0.15
CA GLY A 327 -3.69 -5.38 -0.41
C GLY A 327 -4.03 -4.27 0.58
N LYS A 328 -4.25 -3.08 0.00
CA LYS A 328 -4.84 -1.93 0.67
C LYS A 328 -5.91 -1.36 -0.23
N HIS A 329 -7.13 -1.29 0.27
CA HIS A 329 -8.14 -0.50 -0.40
C HIS A 329 -7.93 0.96 -0.04
N ASN A 330 -7.48 1.75 -1.02
CA ASN A 330 -7.22 3.18 -0.82
C ASN A 330 -8.48 3.99 -1.07
N ASN A 331 -9.24 4.26 -0.01
CA ASN A 331 -10.42 5.11 -0.06
C ASN A 331 -9.98 6.57 -0.19
N TRP A 332 -10.32 7.22 -1.31
CA TRP A 332 -9.91 8.58 -1.64
C TRP A 332 -11.10 9.48 -1.89
N SER A 333 -11.08 10.68 -1.32
CA SER A 333 -12.10 11.72 -1.52
C SER A 333 -11.47 13.11 -1.45
N ILE A 334 -12.24 14.16 -1.79
CA ILE A 334 -11.79 15.56 -1.80
C ILE A 334 -12.77 16.39 -0.99
N THR A 335 -12.27 17.03 0.06
CA THR A 335 -13.13 17.77 1.01
C THR A 335 -12.59 19.18 1.25
N THR A 336 -13.47 20.17 1.34
CA THR A 336 -13.12 21.53 1.69
C THR A 336 -12.90 21.69 3.20
N ASP A 337 -12.21 22.76 3.60
CA ASP A 337 -11.98 23.13 5.01
C ASP A 337 -13.28 23.46 5.78
N ASP A 338 -14.35 23.82 5.09
CA ASP A 338 -15.69 24.04 5.65
C ASP A 338 -16.63 22.81 5.51
N GLY A 339 -16.09 21.65 5.14
CA GLY A 339 -16.75 20.34 5.24
C GLY A 339 -17.57 19.91 4.02
N ILE A 340 -17.41 20.53 2.86
CA ILE A 340 -18.06 20.13 1.62
C ILE A 340 -17.26 18.99 0.98
N ASN A 341 -17.85 17.80 0.87
CA ASN A 341 -17.28 16.72 0.08
C ASN A 341 -17.65 16.90 -1.39
N MET A 342 -16.67 17.10 -2.26
CA MET A 342 -16.88 17.32 -3.70
C MET A 342 -17.36 16.06 -4.43
N LEU A 343 -17.27 14.89 -3.79
CA LEU A 343 -17.76 13.60 -4.30
C LEU A 343 -19.11 13.19 -3.70
N ASP A 344 -19.79 14.07 -2.97
CA ASP A 344 -21.14 13.81 -2.49
C ASP A 344 -22.17 14.08 -3.61
N PRO A 345 -22.83 13.03 -4.15
CA PRO A 345 -23.84 13.20 -5.20
C PRO A 345 -25.10 13.91 -4.71
N GLY A 346 -25.33 13.96 -3.39
CA GLY A 346 -26.57 14.44 -2.81
C GLY A 346 -27.73 13.48 -3.04
N LYS A 347 -28.96 13.97 -2.79
CA LYS A 347 -30.19 13.17 -2.95
C LYS A 347 -30.66 13.02 -4.39
N THR A 348 -30.28 13.95 -5.24
CA THR A 348 -30.66 14.04 -6.67
C THR A 348 -29.39 14.22 -7.51
N PRO A 349 -28.58 13.15 -7.74
CA PRO A 349 -27.32 13.24 -8.47
C PRO A 349 -27.46 13.90 -9.85
N HIS A 350 -28.56 13.66 -10.55
CA HIS A 350 -28.83 14.19 -11.89
C HIS A 350 -29.01 15.74 -11.92
N GLU A 351 -29.35 16.35 -10.78
CA GLU A 351 -29.48 17.81 -10.67
C GLU A 351 -28.22 18.51 -10.14
N ASN A 352 -27.26 17.72 -9.60
CA ASN A 352 -26.03 18.23 -9.01
C ASN A 352 -24.94 18.42 -10.07
N THR A 353 -25.01 19.51 -10.82
CA THR A 353 -24.10 19.81 -11.94
C THR A 353 -22.63 19.92 -11.50
N GLN A 354 -22.36 20.45 -10.30
CA GLN A 354 -21.01 20.51 -9.74
C GLN A 354 -20.45 19.08 -9.52
N PHE A 355 -21.23 18.20 -8.89
CA PHE A 355 -20.84 16.81 -8.68
C PHE A 355 -20.62 16.09 -10.03
N LEU A 356 -21.54 16.27 -10.99
CA LEU A 356 -21.43 15.63 -12.32
C LEU A 356 -20.18 16.09 -13.07
N LEU A 357 -19.82 17.37 -12.97
CA LEU A 357 -18.59 17.86 -13.57
C LEU A 357 -17.36 17.26 -12.87
N VAL A 358 -17.34 17.23 -11.54
CA VAL A 358 -16.25 16.60 -10.78
C VAL A 358 -16.11 15.11 -11.15
N LEU A 359 -17.22 14.37 -11.19
CA LEU A 359 -17.26 12.97 -11.58
C LEU A 359 -16.68 12.76 -12.99
N THR A 360 -17.14 13.52 -13.97
CA THR A 360 -16.69 13.39 -15.36
C THR A 360 -15.23 13.84 -15.55
N CYS A 361 -14.74 14.80 -14.78
CA CYS A 361 -13.32 15.14 -14.70
C CYS A 361 -12.48 13.97 -14.17
N ILE A 362 -12.96 13.25 -13.14
CA ILE A 362 -12.25 12.07 -12.61
C ILE A 362 -12.25 10.94 -13.64
N LEU A 363 -13.37 10.68 -14.32
CA LEU A 363 -13.41 9.70 -15.42
C LEU A 363 -12.39 10.04 -16.51
N ARG A 364 -12.30 11.31 -16.91
CA ARG A 364 -11.31 11.80 -17.85
C ARG A 364 -9.88 11.58 -17.37
N ALA A 365 -9.59 11.96 -16.12
CA ALA A 365 -8.28 11.81 -15.50
C ALA A 365 -7.82 10.35 -15.51
N VAL A 366 -8.67 9.44 -15.05
CA VAL A 366 -8.38 8.00 -14.98
C VAL A 366 -8.25 7.40 -16.38
N ASN A 367 -9.10 7.79 -17.33
CA ASN A 367 -9.02 7.29 -18.72
C ASN A 367 -7.74 7.74 -19.43
N MET A 368 -7.32 8.98 -19.24
CA MET A 368 -6.12 9.52 -19.87
C MET A 368 -4.83 8.95 -19.29
N HIS A 369 -4.83 8.63 -18.00
CA HIS A 369 -3.65 8.23 -17.25
C HIS A 369 -3.81 6.85 -16.59
N ALA A 370 -4.58 5.94 -17.22
CA ALA A 370 -4.79 4.58 -16.71
C ALA A 370 -3.48 3.80 -16.55
N ASP A 371 -2.54 3.99 -17.46
CA ASP A 371 -1.19 3.43 -17.43
C ASP A 371 -0.39 3.90 -16.21
N LEU A 372 -0.41 5.20 -15.93
CA LEU A 372 0.27 5.80 -14.80
C LEU A 372 -0.37 5.42 -13.46
N LEU A 373 -1.71 5.35 -13.41
CA LEU A 373 -2.42 4.89 -12.21
C LEU A 373 -2.12 3.41 -11.93
N ARG A 374 -2.03 2.55 -12.95
CA ARG A 374 -1.58 1.17 -12.78
C ARG A 374 -0.14 1.10 -12.29
N GLU A 375 0.75 1.93 -12.84
CA GLU A 375 2.15 2.00 -12.43
C GLU A 375 2.28 2.34 -10.93
N SER A 376 1.44 3.25 -10.42
CA SER A 376 1.47 3.69 -9.01
C SER A 376 1.23 2.57 -7.97
N ALA A 377 0.74 1.42 -8.41
CA ALA A 377 0.56 0.20 -7.62
C ALA A 377 1.44 -0.96 -8.12
N ALA A 378 2.51 -0.67 -8.84
CA ALA A 378 3.43 -1.67 -9.36
C ALA A 378 4.45 -2.08 -8.30
N ASP A 379 4.46 -3.37 -7.95
CA ASP A 379 5.38 -3.99 -7.00
C ASP A 379 5.58 -5.46 -7.40
N PRO A 380 6.78 -6.06 -7.19
CA PRO A 380 7.01 -7.47 -7.51
C PRO A 380 6.02 -8.43 -6.84
N GLY A 381 5.64 -8.14 -5.59
CA GLY A 381 4.66 -8.94 -4.85
C GLY A 381 3.25 -8.82 -5.43
N ASN A 382 2.90 -7.65 -5.92
CA ASN A 382 1.59 -7.36 -6.50
C ASN A 382 1.39 -8.06 -7.86
N ASP A 383 2.46 -8.37 -8.58
CA ASP A 383 2.41 -9.18 -9.81
C ASP A 383 1.83 -10.59 -9.54
N HIS A 384 2.03 -11.13 -8.33
CA HIS A 384 1.48 -12.41 -7.91
C HIS A 384 0.03 -12.33 -7.42
N ARG A 385 -0.43 -11.15 -7.00
CA ARG A 385 -1.75 -10.93 -6.41
C ARG A 385 -2.80 -10.53 -7.43
N LEU A 386 -2.49 -9.62 -8.35
CA LEU A 386 -3.48 -9.01 -9.24
C LEU A 386 -4.10 -10.02 -10.22
N GLY A 387 -5.41 -9.88 -10.44
CA GLY A 387 -6.17 -10.65 -11.43
C GLY A 387 -6.83 -11.92 -10.91
N ALA A 388 -6.76 -12.23 -9.62
CA ALA A 388 -7.42 -13.40 -9.02
C ALA A 388 -7.70 -13.21 -7.52
N ASN A 389 -8.64 -13.99 -6.98
CA ASN A 389 -8.90 -14.07 -5.54
C ASN A 389 -9.11 -12.69 -4.88
N GLU A 390 -10.15 -11.96 -5.29
CA GLU A 390 -10.55 -10.63 -4.82
C GLU A 390 -9.59 -9.48 -5.14
N ALA A 391 -8.47 -9.73 -5.82
CA ALA A 391 -7.62 -8.67 -6.33
C ALA A 391 -8.06 -8.24 -7.74
N PRO A 392 -8.12 -6.93 -8.04
CA PRO A 392 -8.58 -6.44 -9.33
C PRO A 392 -7.65 -6.91 -10.46
N PRO A 393 -8.16 -7.03 -11.72
CA PRO A 393 -7.32 -7.30 -12.86
C PRO A 393 -6.36 -6.13 -13.14
N ALA A 394 -5.27 -6.40 -13.86
CA ALA A 394 -4.25 -5.41 -14.22
C ALA A 394 -4.72 -4.42 -15.31
N ILE A 395 -6.02 -4.17 -15.41
CA ILE A 395 -6.68 -3.26 -16.34
C ILE A 395 -7.44 -2.23 -15.50
N ILE A 396 -7.09 -0.96 -15.64
CA ILE A 396 -7.82 0.11 -14.95
C ILE A 396 -9.18 0.30 -15.61
N SER A 397 -10.24 0.21 -14.80
CA SER A 397 -11.62 0.57 -15.16
C SER A 397 -12.30 1.22 -13.94
N VAL A 398 -13.39 1.93 -14.20
CA VAL A 398 -14.14 2.65 -13.16
C VAL A 398 -15.52 2.02 -13.00
N PHE A 399 -15.85 1.65 -11.78
CA PHE A 399 -17.19 1.22 -11.38
C PHE A 399 -17.95 2.40 -10.79
N LEU A 400 -19.16 2.66 -11.29
CA LEU A 400 -20.02 3.77 -10.83
C LEU A 400 -21.28 3.29 -10.09
N GLY A 401 -21.70 2.05 -10.31
CA GLY A 401 -22.99 1.54 -9.87
C GLY A 401 -24.15 1.96 -10.77
N GLU A 402 -25.28 1.23 -10.64
CA GLU A 402 -26.43 1.37 -11.55
C GLU A 402 -26.99 2.82 -11.62
N GLN A 403 -27.02 3.53 -10.48
CA GLN A 403 -27.61 4.88 -10.43
C GLN A 403 -26.80 5.90 -11.24
N LEU A 404 -25.49 5.93 -11.05
CA LEU A 404 -24.64 6.91 -11.74
C LEU A 404 -24.38 6.51 -13.19
N GLU A 405 -24.38 5.21 -13.49
CA GLU A 405 -24.32 4.73 -14.89
C GLU A 405 -25.54 5.18 -15.67
N ASP A 406 -26.76 5.01 -15.12
CA ASP A 406 -28.00 5.48 -15.73
C ASP A 406 -27.96 7.01 -15.97
N VAL A 407 -27.51 7.80 -14.99
CA VAL A 407 -27.34 9.25 -15.15
C VAL A 407 -26.35 9.57 -16.27
N LEU A 408 -25.24 8.87 -16.34
CA LEU A 408 -24.21 9.07 -17.36
C LEU A 408 -24.74 8.70 -18.76
N GLU A 409 -25.48 7.60 -18.90
CA GLU A 409 -26.12 7.20 -20.15
C GLU A 409 -27.16 8.20 -20.65
N GLN A 410 -27.97 8.78 -19.74
CA GLN A 410 -28.89 9.86 -20.08
C GLN A 410 -28.12 11.08 -20.62
N LEU A 411 -27.04 11.51 -19.97
CA LEU A 411 -26.20 12.62 -20.41
C LEU A 411 -25.56 12.39 -21.77
N ILE A 412 -25.09 11.17 -22.04
CA ILE A 412 -24.48 10.81 -23.32
C ILE A 412 -25.53 10.78 -24.44
N SER A 413 -26.68 10.14 -24.21
CA SER A 413 -27.69 9.89 -25.25
C SER A 413 -28.53 11.11 -25.57
N THR A 414 -28.97 11.85 -24.55
CA THR A 414 -29.91 12.99 -24.72
C THR A 414 -29.26 14.35 -24.47
N GLY A 415 -28.14 14.39 -23.73
CA GLY A 415 -27.47 15.59 -23.26
C GLY A 415 -27.99 16.13 -21.93
N GLU A 416 -29.05 15.55 -21.40
CA GLU A 416 -29.65 15.94 -20.12
C GLU A 416 -30.01 14.68 -19.32
N ALA A 417 -29.74 14.71 -18.00
CA ALA A 417 -30.23 13.71 -17.09
C ALA A 417 -31.48 14.20 -16.39
N THR A 418 -32.60 13.51 -16.56
CA THR A 418 -33.91 13.93 -16.09
C THR A 418 -34.37 13.25 -14.80
N HIS A 419 -33.71 12.17 -14.41
CA HIS A 419 -34.02 11.40 -13.20
C HIS A 419 -32.80 10.63 -12.70
N SER A 420 -32.86 10.19 -11.46
CA SER A 420 -31.94 9.21 -10.88
C SER A 420 -32.73 8.02 -10.36
N LEU A 421 -32.17 6.83 -10.51
CA LEU A 421 -32.74 5.62 -9.92
C LEU A 421 -32.79 5.77 -8.40
N LYS A 422 -33.91 5.40 -7.79
CA LYS A 422 -34.04 5.45 -6.33
C LYS A 422 -33.73 4.08 -5.76
N GLY A 423 -32.92 4.03 -4.72
CA GLY A 423 -32.75 2.85 -3.90
C GLY A 423 -34.11 2.38 -3.37
N GLY A 424 -34.41 1.09 -3.50
CA GLY A 424 -35.63 0.49 -2.98
C GLY A 424 -35.55 0.30 -1.45
N LYS A 425 -36.68 -0.04 -0.84
CA LYS A 425 -36.70 -0.56 0.54
C LYS A 425 -36.50 -2.07 0.51
N LEU A 426 -35.67 -2.57 1.40
CA LEU A 426 -35.53 -4.00 1.66
C LEU A 426 -36.57 -4.41 2.72
N GLU A 427 -37.55 -5.19 2.30
CA GLU A 427 -38.50 -5.81 3.19
C GLU A 427 -37.97 -7.20 3.63
N THR A 428 -37.57 -7.31 4.87
CA THR A 428 -37.07 -8.59 5.42
C THR A 428 -38.20 -9.60 5.70
N GLY A 429 -39.45 -9.19 5.62
CA GLY A 429 -40.63 -10.00 6.00
C GLY A 429 -40.78 -10.23 7.52
N VAL A 430 -39.88 -9.64 8.31
CA VAL A 430 -39.91 -9.78 9.78
C VAL A 430 -40.27 -8.44 10.41
N ARG A 431 -41.45 -8.40 11.10
CA ARG A 431 -42.03 -7.17 11.69
C ARG A 431 -41.18 -6.49 12.75
N THR A 432 -40.24 -7.22 13.38
CA THR A 432 -39.36 -6.71 14.44
C THR A 432 -38.03 -6.12 13.89
N LEU A 433 -37.78 -6.33 12.62
CA LEU A 433 -36.58 -5.73 11.97
C LEU A 433 -36.93 -4.38 11.37
N PRO A 434 -36.03 -3.40 11.46
CA PRO A 434 -36.25 -2.08 10.81
C PRO A 434 -36.33 -2.24 9.30
N GLU A 435 -37.06 -1.36 8.65
CA GLU A 435 -37.00 -1.20 7.20
C GLU A 435 -35.58 -0.73 6.83
N LEU A 436 -34.92 -1.45 5.95
CA LEU A 436 -33.60 -1.09 5.43
C LEU A 436 -33.76 -0.40 4.08
N SER A 437 -33.07 0.71 3.90
CA SER A 437 -32.93 1.32 2.58
C SER A 437 -31.96 0.44 1.77
N LYS A 438 -32.37 0.02 0.57
CA LYS A 438 -31.43 -0.59 -0.37
C LYS A 438 -30.44 0.49 -0.80
N ASP A 439 -29.15 0.21 -0.61
CA ASP A 439 -28.10 1.07 -1.14
C ASP A 439 -28.21 1.06 -2.67
N ALA A 440 -28.22 2.24 -3.30
CA ALA A 440 -28.28 2.37 -4.75
C ALA A 440 -26.90 2.10 -5.40
N THR A 441 -25.86 2.02 -4.57
CA THR A 441 -24.49 1.70 -5.00
C THR A 441 -24.13 0.31 -4.51
N ASP A 442 -24.27 -0.70 -5.37
CA ASP A 442 -23.72 -2.03 -5.07
C ASP A 442 -22.18 -1.99 -5.20
N ARG A 443 -21.48 -2.77 -4.36
CA ARG A 443 -20.02 -2.84 -4.41
C ARG A 443 -19.59 -3.91 -5.41
N ASN A 444 -18.92 -3.51 -6.48
CA ASN A 444 -18.26 -4.47 -7.36
C ASN A 444 -16.83 -4.74 -6.86
N ARG A 445 -16.63 -5.87 -6.21
CA ARG A 445 -15.32 -6.27 -5.65
C ARG A 445 -14.24 -6.53 -6.71
N THR A 446 -14.63 -6.69 -7.98
CA THR A 446 -13.70 -6.94 -9.08
C THR A 446 -13.19 -5.67 -9.75
N SER A 447 -13.76 -4.50 -9.43
CA SER A 447 -13.34 -3.22 -10.01
C SER A 447 -12.08 -2.68 -9.34
N PRO A 448 -11.07 -2.24 -10.11
CA PRO A 448 -9.86 -1.62 -9.57
C PRO A 448 -10.08 -0.21 -9.02
N PHE A 449 -11.08 0.52 -9.52
CA PHE A 449 -11.41 1.87 -9.09
C PHE A 449 -12.92 2.05 -9.02
N ALA A 450 -13.48 2.00 -7.81
CA ALA A 450 -14.92 1.95 -7.59
C ALA A 450 -15.43 3.18 -6.84
N PHE A 451 -16.53 3.77 -7.34
CA PHE A 451 -17.26 4.80 -6.60
C PHE A 451 -18.13 4.14 -5.52
N THR A 452 -17.96 4.56 -4.27
CA THR A 452 -18.64 3.97 -3.10
C THR A 452 -19.44 5.02 -2.31
N GLY A 453 -20.31 5.74 -3.00
CA GLY A 453 -21.26 6.68 -2.41
C GLY A 453 -20.77 8.14 -2.33
N ASN A 454 -19.59 8.40 -1.78
CA ASN A 454 -19.01 9.74 -1.67
C ASN A 454 -17.49 9.76 -1.75
N LYS A 455 -16.90 8.70 -2.27
CA LYS A 455 -15.46 8.48 -2.42
C LYS A 455 -15.18 7.48 -3.53
N PHE A 456 -13.96 7.45 -4.00
CA PHE A 456 -13.44 6.37 -4.83
C PHE A 456 -12.54 5.45 -4.01
N GLU A 457 -12.62 4.17 -4.28
CA GLU A 457 -11.81 3.13 -3.68
C GLU A 457 -10.88 2.55 -4.74
N PHE A 458 -9.56 2.79 -4.59
CA PHE A 458 -8.53 2.22 -5.45
C PHE A 458 -7.98 0.95 -4.81
N ARG A 459 -8.22 -0.21 -5.44
CA ARG A 459 -8.04 -1.54 -4.85
C ARG A 459 -6.75 -2.25 -5.24
N MET A 460 -5.91 -1.63 -6.07
CA MET A 460 -4.72 -2.28 -6.61
C MET A 460 -3.49 -2.20 -5.70
N VAL A 461 -3.49 -1.35 -4.68
CA VAL A 461 -2.31 -1.12 -3.84
C VAL A 461 -1.92 -2.38 -3.08
N GLY A 462 -0.64 -2.74 -3.11
CA GLY A 462 -0.10 -3.89 -2.39
C GLY A 462 -0.06 -3.69 -0.87
N SER A 463 -0.13 -4.78 -0.12
CA SER A 463 -0.18 -4.73 1.36
C SER A 463 1.05 -4.08 1.99
N ARG A 464 2.26 -4.29 1.45
CA ARG A 464 3.49 -3.69 1.95
C ARG A 464 3.78 -2.30 1.40
N ASP A 465 3.09 -1.91 0.30
CA ASP A 465 3.38 -0.66 -0.39
C ASP A 465 2.94 0.57 0.42
N SER A 466 3.57 1.70 0.15
CA SER A 466 3.08 2.98 0.61
C SER A 466 1.87 3.42 -0.22
N VAL A 467 0.86 3.94 0.44
CA VAL A 467 -0.27 4.58 -0.25
C VAL A 467 0.08 5.98 -0.80
N ALA A 468 1.30 6.46 -0.62
CA ALA A 468 1.74 7.75 -1.17
C ALA A 468 1.69 7.75 -2.70
N SER A 469 2.28 6.74 -3.36
CA SER A 469 2.36 6.70 -4.84
C SER A 469 1.00 6.80 -5.54
N PRO A 470 -0.02 5.99 -5.22
CA PRO A 470 -1.33 6.13 -5.86
C PRO A 470 -2.00 7.46 -5.55
N ASN A 471 -1.80 8.04 -4.37
CA ASN A 471 -2.38 9.34 -4.03
C ASN A 471 -1.66 10.50 -4.73
N ILE A 472 -0.35 10.42 -4.93
CA ILE A 472 0.39 11.38 -5.77
C ILE A 472 -0.18 11.41 -7.18
N VAL A 473 -0.37 10.23 -7.77
CA VAL A 473 -0.93 10.11 -9.13
C VAL A 473 -2.37 10.60 -9.18
N LEU A 474 -3.26 10.10 -8.31
CA LEU A 474 -4.67 10.49 -8.27
C LEU A 474 -4.84 12.02 -8.11
N ASN A 475 -4.15 12.61 -7.15
CA ASN A 475 -4.22 14.06 -6.93
C ASN A 475 -3.78 14.84 -8.16
N THR A 476 -2.70 14.41 -8.84
CA THR A 476 -2.13 15.14 -9.97
C THR A 476 -2.96 15.01 -11.25
N ILE A 477 -3.43 13.80 -11.59
CA ILE A 477 -4.27 13.59 -12.78
C ILE A 477 -5.63 14.28 -12.64
N VAL A 478 -6.19 14.31 -11.44
CA VAL A 478 -7.45 15.02 -11.17
C VAL A 478 -7.23 16.52 -11.17
N ALA A 479 -6.09 17.02 -10.65
CA ALA A 479 -5.73 18.43 -10.77
C ALA A 479 -5.63 18.87 -12.24
N GLU A 480 -5.07 18.04 -13.12
CA GLU A 480 -5.04 18.31 -14.56
C GLU A 480 -6.45 18.41 -15.15
N ALA A 481 -7.32 17.45 -14.86
CA ALA A 481 -8.68 17.48 -15.37
C ALA A 481 -9.48 18.71 -14.89
N PHE A 482 -9.30 19.12 -13.64
CA PHE A 482 -9.90 20.34 -13.10
C PHE A 482 -9.32 21.60 -13.75
N ALA A 483 -8.00 21.65 -13.96
CA ALA A 483 -7.35 22.78 -14.65
C ALA A 483 -7.89 22.95 -16.08
N ASP A 484 -7.96 21.85 -16.83
CA ASP A 484 -8.47 21.84 -18.21
C ASP A 484 -9.95 22.27 -18.26
N ALA A 485 -10.77 21.81 -17.33
CA ALA A 485 -12.16 22.23 -17.21
C ALA A 485 -12.28 23.73 -16.90
N CYS A 486 -11.51 24.23 -15.93
CA CYS A 486 -11.50 25.65 -15.59
C CYS A 486 -11.04 26.53 -16.76
N ASP A 487 -10.01 26.12 -17.51
CA ASP A 487 -9.51 26.84 -18.69
C ASP A 487 -10.57 27.04 -19.77
N ILE A 488 -11.54 26.10 -19.86
CA ILE A 488 -12.70 26.19 -20.76
C ILE A 488 -13.78 27.10 -20.15
N LEU A 489 -14.17 26.83 -18.91
CA LEU A 489 -15.29 27.48 -18.25
C LEU A 489 -15.06 28.97 -17.97
N GLU A 490 -13.81 29.37 -17.66
CA GLU A 490 -13.44 30.78 -17.45
C GLU A 490 -13.57 31.66 -18.70
N LYS A 491 -13.60 31.04 -19.88
CA LYS A 491 -13.70 31.73 -21.18
C LYS A 491 -15.13 31.70 -21.76
N ALA A 492 -16.05 31.02 -21.09
CA ALA A 492 -17.40 30.83 -21.57
C ALA A 492 -18.25 32.08 -21.38
N ASP A 493 -19.02 32.47 -22.40
CA ASP A 493 -19.98 33.57 -22.33
C ASP A 493 -21.23 33.17 -21.50
N ASP A 494 -21.62 31.89 -21.56
CA ASP A 494 -22.69 31.29 -20.78
C ASP A 494 -22.13 30.13 -19.97
N PHE A 495 -21.99 30.35 -18.67
CA PHE A 495 -21.37 29.39 -17.76
C PHE A 495 -22.18 28.09 -17.64
N ASP A 496 -23.50 28.18 -17.45
CA ASP A 496 -24.36 27.03 -17.23
C ASP A 496 -24.38 26.11 -18.46
N LEU A 497 -24.53 26.72 -19.65
CA LEU A 497 -24.46 25.98 -20.91
C LEU A 497 -23.10 25.32 -21.10
N ALA A 498 -22.02 26.05 -20.83
CA ALA A 498 -20.66 25.52 -20.96
C ALA A 498 -20.39 24.34 -20.00
N VAL A 499 -20.92 24.39 -18.77
CA VAL A 499 -20.81 23.26 -17.82
C VAL A 499 -21.55 22.02 -18.36
N HIS A 500 -22.79 22.19 -18.87
CA HIS A 500 -23.56 21.09 -19.45
C HIS A 500 -22.84 20.45 -20.66
N ASP A 501 -22.36 21.29 -21.57
CA ASP A 501 -21.63 20.83 -22.76
C ASP A 501 -20.37 20.10 -22.39
N LEU A 502 -19.63 20.56 -21.36
CA LEU A 502 -18.41 19.96 -20.88
C LEU A 502 -18.65 18.62 -20.20
N ILE A 503 -19.69 18.53 -19.34
CA ILE A 503 -20.11 17.27 -18.72
C ILE A 503 -20.44 16.23 -19.80
N LYS A 504 -21.29 16.60 -20.77
CA LYS A 504 -21.65 15.73 -21.90
C LYS A 504 -20.42 15.27 -22.70
N LYS A 505 -19.53 16.22 -23.01
CA LYS A 505 -18.29 15.92 -23.75
C LYS A 505 -17.41 14.94 -22.97
N TYR A 506 -17.13 15.22 -21.70
CA TYR A 506 -16.26 14.36 -20.89
C TYR A 506 -16.89 12.99 -20.63
N ALA A 507 -18.20 12.92 -20.40
CA ALA A 507 -18.92 11.65 -20.30
C ALA A 507 -18.77 10.81 -21.58
N THR A 508 -19.01 11.41 -22.74
CA THR A 508 -18.94 10.71 -24.02
C THR A 508 -17.52 10.23 -24.38
N GLU A 509 -16.52 11.13 -24.23
CA GLU A 509 -15.13 10.83 -24.59
C GLU A 509 -14.49 9.76 -23.67
N ASN A 510 -14.97 9.64 -22.42
CA ASN A 510 -14.37 8.78 -21.42
C ASN A 510 -15.26 7.58 -21.02
N GLN A 511 -16.36 7.35 -21.70
CA GLN A 511 -17.25 6.21 -21.45
C GLN A 511 -16.52 4.85 -21.48
N ARG A 512 -15.47 4.72 -22.30
CA ARG A 512 -14.73 3.46 -22.45
C ARG A 512 -14.10 2.94 -21.16
N ILE A 513 -13.81 3.84 -20.16
CA ILE A 513 -13.21 3.45 -18.88
C ILE A 513 -14.25 2.90 -17.90
N VAL A 514 -15.54 3.18 -18.10
CA VAL A 514 -16.62 2.75 -17.19
C VAL A 514 -16.96 1.29 -17.46
N PHE A 515 -16.93 0.48 -16.40
CA PHE A 515 -17.29 -0.94 -16.46
C PHE A 515 -17.88 -1.39 -15.12
N ASN A 516 -19.13 -1.85 -15.15
CA ASN A 516 -19.87 -2.31 -13.96
C ASN A 516 -20.03 -3.84 -13.90
N GLY A 517 -19.42 -4.57 -14.84
CA GLY A 517 -19.49 -6.03 -14.91
C GLY A 517 -18.41 -6.75 -14.11
N ASP A 518 -18.31 -8.06 -14.28
CA ASP A 518 -17.30 -8.92 -13.66
C ASP A 518 -15.92 -8.72 -14.31
N GLY A 519 -15.01 -8.06 -13.58
CA GLY A 519 -13.64 -7.78 -13.99
C GLY A 519 -12.73 -9.02 -14.09
N TYR A 520 -13.12 -10.17 -13.54
CA TYR A 520 -12.34 -11.40 -13.60
C TYR A 520 -12.63 -12.25 -14.85
N SER A 521 -13.69 -11.90 -15.58
CA SER A 521 -14.08 -12.68 -16.77
C SER A 521 -13.09 -12.49 -17.93
N GLU A 522 -12.82 -13.56 -18.69
CA GLU A 522 -12.03 -13.46 -19.93
C GLU A 522 -12.71 -12.51 -20.94
N ALA A 523 -14.04 -12.50 -20.96
CA ALA A 523 -14.82 -11.59 -21.80
C ALA A 523 -14.52 -10.11 -21.50
N TRP A 524 -14.18 -9.77 -20.24
CA TRP A 524 -13.76 -8.41 -19.91
C TRP A 524 -12.38 -8.10 -20.49
N VAL A 525 -11.44 -9.03 -20.44
CA VAL A 525 -10.10 -8.82 -21.02
C VAL A 525 -10.19 -8.51 -22.52
N GLU A 526 -11.00 -9.29 -23.26
CA GLU A 526 -11.25 -9.07 -24.68
C GLU A 526 -11.96 -7.72 -24.96
N GLU A 527 -12.95 -7.39 -24.14
CA GLU A 527 -13.68 -6.11 -24.24
C GLU A 527 -12.77 -4.91 -23.92
N ALA A 528 -11.92 -5.02 -22.91
CA ALA A 528 -10.97 -3.97 -22.54
C ALA A 528 -9.95 -3.72 -23.66
N GLU A 529 -9.46 -4.79 -24.31
CA GLU A 529 -8.59 -4.67 -25.48
C GLU A 529 -9.31 -3.97 -26.65
N ARG A 530 -10.57 -4.36 -26.91
CA ARG A 530 -11.41 -3.72 -27.94
C ARG A 530 -11.64 -2.22 -27.66
N ARG A 531 -11.76 -1.85 -26.39
CA ARG A 531 -11.87 -0.45 -25.94
C ARG A 531 -10.53 0.29 -25.96
N GLY A 532 -9.41 -0.39 -26.21
CA GLY A 532 -8.07 0.18 -26.18
C GLY A 532 -7.60 0.55 -24.77
N LEU A 533 -8.07 -0.17 -23.74
CA LEU A 533 -7.60 0.00 -22.37
C LEU A 533 -6.30 -0.79 -22.17
N PRO A 534 -5.28 -0.21 -21.52
CA PRO A 534 -4.01 -0.91 -21.28
C PRO A 534 -4.19 -2.07 -20.28
N SER A 535 -3.66 -3.25 -20.64
CA SER A 535 -3.55 -4.40 -19.74
C SER A 535 -2.09 -4.59 -19.36
N ILE A 536 -1.70 -4.08 -18.19
CA ILE A 536 -0.31 -4.03 -17.73
C ILE A 536 -0.16 -5.01 -16.58
N ARG A 537 0.33 -6.22 -16.87
CA ARG A 537 0.29 -7.36 -15.96
C ARG A 537 1.46 -7.40 -14.98
N SER A 538 2.61 -6.83 -15.34
CA SER A 538 3.82 -6.89 -14.51
C SER A 538 4.32 -5.50 -14.13
N MET A 539 5.13 -5.45 -13.08
CA MET A 539 5.81 -4.22 -12.65
C MET A 539 6.76 -3.72 -13.74
N VAL A 540 7.52 -4.60 -14.39
CA VAL A 540 8.48 -4.18 -15.43
C VAL A 540 7.80 -3.58 -16.65
N ASP A 541 6.57 -4.02 -16.97
CA ASP A 541 5.75 -3.45 -18.04
C ASP A 541 5.11 -2.11 -17.61
N ALA A 542 4.93 -1.88 -16.31
CA ALA A 542 4.31 -0.66 -15.78
C ALA A 542 5.29 0.51 -15.68
N ILE A 543 6.54 0.26 -15.30
CA ILE A 543 7.56 1.29 -15.05
C ILE A 543 7.70 2.31 -16.19
N PRO A 544 7.68 1.92 -17.49
CA PRO A 544 7.79 2.89 -18.59
C PRO A 544 6.73 4.00 -18.59
N ALA A 545 5.55 3.77 -18.00
CA ALA A 545 4.48 4.77 -17.94
C ALA A 545 4.92 6.06 -17.21
N MET A 546 5.80 5.92 -16.22
CA MET A 546 6.31 7.02 -15.39
C MET A 546 7.16 8.03 -16.18
N VAL A 547 7.88 7.58 -17.20
CA VAL A 547 8.87 8.39 -17.94
C VAL A 547 8.42 8.75 -19.37
N THR A 548 7.14 8.51 -19.70
CA THR A 548 6.56 8.98 -20.95
C THR A 548 6.51 10.52 -20.99
N ASP A 549 6.59 11.11 -22.19
CA ASP A 549 6.43 12.57 -22.34
C ASP A 549 5.10 13.06 -21.74
N LYS A 550 4.04 12.25 -21.83
CA LYS A 550 2.74 12.53 -21.20
C LYS A 550 2.86 12.67 -19.68
N ALA A 551 3.52 11.73 -19.03
CA ALA A 551 3.69 11.75 -17.57
C ALA A 551 4.64 12.87 -17.13
N VAL A 552 5.76 13.06 -17.82
CA VAL A 552 6.70 14.15 -17.54
C VAL A 552 6.01 15.52 -17.64
N ASN A 553 5.31 15.77 -18.74
CA ASN A 553 4.56 17.03 -18.92
C ASN A 553 3.49 17.25 -17.85
N LEU A 554 2.78 16.19 -17.46
CA LEU A 554 1.80 16.24 -16.37
C LEU A 554 2.45 16.70 -15.06
N PHE A 555 3.47 15.99 -14.62
CA PHE A 555 4.08 16.24 -13.31
C PHE A 555 4.84 17.56 -13.25
N GLU A 556 5.53 17.95 -14.33
CA GLU A 556 6.21 19.26 -14.42
C GLU A 556 5.21 20.43 -14.47
N ARG A 557 4.06 20.28 -15.19
CA ARG A 557 2.99 21.29 -15.22
C ARG A 557 2.49 21.65 -13.83
N PHE A 558 2.41 20.69 -12.93
CA PHE A 558 1.91 20.89 -11.58
C PHE A 558 3.02 20.96 -10.51
N GLY A 559 4.27 20.90 -10.90
CA GLY A 559 5.42 20.99 -9.99
C GLY A 559 5.53 19.83 -9.01
N VAL A 560 5.00 18.64 -9.35
CA VAL A 560 5.00 17.45 -8.49
C VAL A 560 6.31 16.69 -8.61
N PHE A 561 6.76 16.43 -9.83
CA PHE A 561 8.05 15.84 -10.14
C PHE A 561 8.72 16.60 -11.27
N THR A 562 10.05 16.65 -11.23
CA THR A 562 10.89 16.98 -12.39
C THR A 562 11.12 15.69 -13.20
N LYS A 563 11.52 15.87 -14.48
CA LYS A 563 11.91 14.73 -15.32
C LYS A 563 13.02 13.90 -14.66
N ALA A 564 14.03 14.53 -14.08
CA ALA A 564 15.12 13.84 -13.39
C ALA A 564 14.65 13.01 -12.19
N GLU A 565 13.68 13.50 -11.42
CA GLU A 565 13.07 12.75 -10.32
C GLU A 565 12.29 11.53 -10.82
N LEU A 566 11.59 11.62 -11.95
CA LEU A 566 10.87 10.50 -12.57
C LEU A 566 11.82 9.44 -13.14
N GLU A 567 12.85 9.86 -13.88
CA GLU A 567 13.86 8.95 -14.42
C GLU A 567 14.59 8.19 -13.30
N SER A 568 14.97 8.90 -12.23
CA SER A 568 15.57 8.30 -11.04
C SER A 568 14.68 7.23 -10.40
N ARG A 569 13.38 7.49 -10.27
CA ARG A 569 12.43 6.55 -9.69
C ARG A 569 12.25 5.31 -10.57
N ALA A 570 12.18 5.47 -11.88
CA ALA A 570 12.11 4.36 -12.82
C ALA A 570 13.35 3.44 -12.69
N GLU A 571 14.55 4.00 -12.62
CA GLU A 571 15.78 3.23 -12.39
C GLU A 571 15.76 2.47 -11.06
N ILE A 572 15.32 3.12 -9.97
CA ILE A 572 15.19 2.47 -8.67
C ILE A 572 14.17 1.33 -8.71
N GLN A 573 13.07 1.49 -9.43
CA GLN A 573 12.05 0.44 -9.55
C GLN A 573 12.56 -0.77 -10.33
N TYR A 574 13.28 -0.58 -11.45
CA TYR A 574 13.94 -1.67 -12.18
C TYR A 574 14.96 -2.41 -11.29
N GLU A 575 15.78 -1.66 -10.57
CA GLU A 575 16.75 -2.23 -9.64
C GLU A 575 16.06 -3.03 -8.52
N THR A 576 14.97 -2.50 -7.97
CA THR A 576 14.18 -3.16 -6.93
C THR A 576 13.59 -4.46 -7.42
N TYR A 577 12.99 -4.47 -8.61
CA TYR A 577 12.44 -5.69 -9.23
C TYR A 577 13.53 -6.75 -9.43
N ALA A 578 14.63 -6.38 -10.06
CA ALA A 578 15.75 -7.29 -10.34
C ALA A 578 16.31 -7.89 -9.04
N LYS A 579 16.51 -7.08 -8.00
CA LYS A 579 17.01 -7.53 -6.70
C LYS A 579 16.01 -8.44 -5.98
N ALA A 580 14.72 -8.12 -6.00
CA ALA A 580 13.68 -8.93 -5.37
C ALA A 580 13.64 -10.34 -6.00
N ILE A 581 13.53 -10.43 -7.32
CA ILE A 581 13.49 -11.74 -8.01
C ILE A 581 14.82 -12.50 -7.87
N ASN A 582 15.96 -11.79 -7.88
CA ASN A 582 17.26 -12.44 -7.61
C ASN A 582 17.32 -13.06 -6.22
N ILE A 583 16.86 -12.34 -5.18
CA ILE A 583 16.82 -12.86 -3.81
C ILE A 583 15.92 -14.10 -3.74
N GLU A 584 14.74 -14.06 -4.35
CA GLU A 584 13.83 -15.19 -4.41
C GLU A 584 14.45 -16.39 -5.13
N ALA A 585 15.02 -16.21 -6.32
CA ALA A 585 15.68 -17.26 -7.07
C ALA A 585 16.85 -17.88 -6.29
N ARG A 586 17.72 -17.06 -5.69
CA ARG A 586 18.84 -17.54 -4.85
C ARG A 586 18.34 -18.27 -3.61
N THR A 587 17.25 -17.85 -3.02
CA THR A 587 16.62 -18.54 -1.88
C THR A 587 16.08 -19.90 -2.29
N MET A 588 15.41 -20.01 -3.45
CA MET A 588 14.96 -21.30 -3.99
C MET A 588 16.12 -22.24 -4.26
N ILE A 589 17.21 -21.74 -4.85
CA ILE A 589 18.42 -22.51 -5.12
C ILE A 589 19.02 -23.05 -3.80
N ASP A 590 19.13 -22.20 -2.77
CA ASP A 590 19.67 -22.58 -1.46
C ASP A 590 18.80 -23.65 -0.79
N MET A 591 17.49 -23.45 -0.74
CA MET A 591 16.53 -24.39 -0.15
C MET A 591 16.51 -25.72 -0.91
N ALA A 592 16.47 -25.68 -2.24
CA ALA A 592 16.47 -26.90 -3.04
C ALA A 592 17.75 -27.69 -2.89
N SER A 593 18.91 -27.02 -2.91
CA SER A 593 20.22 -27.67 -2.81
C SER A 593 20.51 -28.22 -1.42
N LYS A 594 20.17 -27.51 -0.35
CA LYS A 594 20.60 -27.81 1.01
C LYS A 594 19.52 -28.47 1.87
N GLN A 595 18.26 -28.36 1.51
CA GLN A 595 17.15 -28.92 2.29
C GLN A 595 16.41 -30.01 1.51
N PHE A 596 15.82 -29.69 0.34
CA PHE A 596 15.00 -30.64 -0.39
C PHE A 596 15.77 -31.79 -1.00
N MET A 597 16.79 -31.54 -1.79
CA MET A 597 17.57 -32.62 -2.42
C MET A 597 18.17 -33.60 -1.39
N PRO A 598 18.78 -33.16 -0.27
CA PRO A 598 19.22 -34.06 0.77
C PRO A 598 18.09 -34.86 1.44
N ALA A 599 16.91 -34.25 1.65
CA ALA A 599 15.74 -34.94 2.20
C ALA A 599 15.22 -36.00 1.23
N PHE A 600 15.11 -35.71 -0.05
CA PHE A 600 14.67 -36.65 -1.08
C PHE A 600 15.65 -37.84 -1.23
N ILE A 601 16.96 -37.60 -1.22
CA ILE A 601 17.98 -38.65 -1.26
C ILE A 601 17.84 -39.59 -0.04
N LYS A 602 17.59 -39.04 1.15
CA LYS A 602 17.37 -39.84 2.35
C LYS A 602 16.09 -40.68 2.27
N TYR A 603 15.02 -40.06 1.78
CA TYR A 603 13.71 -40.69 1.65
C TYR A 603 13.71 -41.81 0.59
N THR A 604 14.36 -41.61 -0.58
CA THR A 604 14.52 -42.65 -1.61
C THR A 604 15.31 -43.83 -1.07
N LYS A 605 16.34 -43.62 -0.23
CA LYS A 605 17.03 -44.68 0.45
C LYS A 605 16.08 -45.47 1.35
N THR A 606 15.28 -44.85 2.18
CA THR A 606 14.29 -45.47 3.06
C THR A 606 13.31 -46.36 2.27
N LEU A 607 12.79 -45.81 1.15
CA LEU A 607 11.89 -46.54 0.24
C LEU A 607 12.58 -47.75 -0.38
N ALA A 608 13.83 -47.62 -0.88
CA ALA A 608 14.60 -48.69 -1.47
C ALA A 608 14.89 -49.83 -0.45
N ASP A 609 15.27 -49.46 0.77
CA ASP A 609 15.47 -50.44 1.86
C ASP A 609 14.15 -51.16 2.20
N THR A 610 13.03 -50.45 2.18
CA THR A 610 11.67 -51.01 2.40
C THR A 610 11.30 -52.00 1.30
N VAL A 611 11.46 -51.62 0.03
CA VAL A 611 11.22 -52.52 -1.13
C VAL A 611 12.01 -53.84 -0.97
N ASN A 612 13.32 -53.72 -0.66
CA ASN A 612 14.18 -54.88 -0.50
C ASN A 612 13.77 -55.75 0.69
N SER A 613 13.41 -55.15 1.81
CA SER A 613 13.00 -55.89 3.03
C SER A 613 11.66 -56.59 2.85
N VAL A 614 10.67 -55.96 2.22
CA VAL A 614 9.36 -56.57 1.94
C VAL A 614 9.51 -57.74 0.95
N ALA A 615 10.28 -57.57 -0.11
CA ALA A 615 10.56 -58.63 -1.08
C ALA A 615 11.33 -59.80 -0.45
N ALA A 616 12.31 -59.55 0.39
CA ALA A 616 13.08 -60.57 1.13
C ALA A 616 12.21 -61.36 2.11
N ALA A 617 11.15 -60.77 2.65
CA ALA A 617 10.16 -61.44 3.49
C ALA A 617 9.16 -62.30 2.68
N GLY A 618 9.22 -62.30 1.34
CA GLY A 618 8.33 -63.02 0.44
C GLY A 618 6.96 -62.36 0.22
N ALA A 619 6.82 -61.08 0.60
CA ALA A 619 5.62 -60.29 0.37
C ALA A 619 5.72 -59.47 -0.93
N ASP A 620 4.58 -59.05 -1.46
CA ASP A 620 4.51 -58.18 -2.64
C ASP A 620 4.98 -56.76 -2.29
N ALA A 621 6.02 -56.28 -2.95
CA ALA A 621 6.60 -54.94 -2.78
C ALA A 621 6.27 -53.99 -3.94
N SER A 622 5.26 -54.30 -4.75
CA SER A 622 4.90 -53.49 -5.94
C SER A 622 4.52 -52.04 -5.61
N VAL A 623 3.74 -51.87 -4.55
CA VAL A 623 3.28 -50.53 -4.11
C VAL A 623 4.46 -49.66 -3.64
N GLN A 624 5.35 -50.25 -2.82
CA GLN A 624 6.55 -49.53 -2.32
C GLN A 624 7.49 -49.16 -3.47
N LYS A 625 7.58 -50.06 -4.49
CA LYS A 625 8.38 -49.78 -5.69
C LYS A 625 7.76 -48.67 -6.55
N GLU A 626 6.47 -48.66 -6.71
CA GLU A 626 5.75 -47.60 -7.44
C GLU A 626 6.03 -46.21 -6.83
N VAL A 627 5.93 -46.09 -5.48
CA VAL A 627 6.23 -44.81 -4.76
C VAL A 627 7.74 -44.48 -4.92
N LEU A 628 8.65 -45.45 -4.84
CA LEU A 628 10.08 -45.22 -5.05
C LEU A 628 10.36 -44.69 -6.47
N ASP A 629 9.76 -45.29 -7.47
CA ASP A 629 9.95 -44.90 -8.87
C ASP A 629 9.41 -43.48 -9.12
N GLU A 630 8.22 -43.11 -8.57
CA GLU A 630 7.63 -41.78 -8.66
C GLU A 630 8.51 -40.72 -7.98
N VAL A 631 8.91 -40.96 -6.73
CA VAL A 631 9.78 -40.02 -5.99
C VAL A 631 11.12 -39.85 -6.71
N THR A 632 11.69 -40.89 -7.28
CA THR A 632 12.96 -40.85 -8.00
C THR A 632 12.82 -40.03 -9.30
N ALA A 633 11.71 -40.18 -10.02
CA ALA A 633 11.41 -39.41 -11.24
C ALA A 633 11.28 -37.91 -10.93
N LEU A 634 10.45 -37.54 -9.94
CA LEU A 634 10.26 -36.17 -9.52
C LEU A 634 11.54 -35.52 -8.97
N MET A 635 12.37 -36.30 -8.26
CA MET A 635 13.69 -35.83 -7.83
C MET A 635 14.60 -35.52 -9.02
N GLY A 636 14.55 -36.33 -10.09
CA GLY A 636 15.27 -36.08 -11.33
C GLY A 636 14.79 -34.79 -12.03
N GLU A 637 13.46 -34.56 -12.09
CA GLU A 637 12.87 -33.31 -12.60
C GLU A 637 13.32 -32.11 -11.77
N THR A 638 13.26 -32.22 -10.42
CA THR A 638 13.73 -31.19 -9.49
C THR A 638 15.19 -30.81 -9.74
N LYS A 639 16.07 -31.83 -9.88
CA LYS A 639 17.50 -31.57 -10.14
C LYS A 639 17.73 -30.84 -11.47
N LYS A 640 17.03 -31.24 -12.52
CA LYS A 640 17.12 -30.59 -13.84
C LYS A 640 16.63 -29.14 -13.79
N ALA A 641 15.51 -28.89 -13.12
CA ALA A 641 14.96 -27.53 -12.97
C ALA A 641 15.87 -26.64 -12.09
N LEU A 642 16.46 -27.21 -11.01
CA LEU A 642 17.42 -26.51 -10.19
C LEU A 642 18.66 -26.07 -10.99
N ASP A 643 19.23 -26.95 -11.80
CA ASP A 643 20.39 -26.62 -12.63
C ASP A 643 20.05 -25.54 -13.67
N ALA A 644 18.85 -25.57 -14.24
CA ALA A 644 18.38 -24.57 -15.15
C ALA A 644 18.21 -23.19 -14.44
N LEU A 645 17.63 -23.18 -13.23
CA LEU A 645 17.47 -21.96 -12.44
C LEU A 645 18.82 -21.35 -12.05
N VAL A 646 19.79 -22.16 -11.61
CA VAL A 646 21.15 -21.69 -11.32
C VAL A 646 21.74 -20.98 -12.54
N LYS A 647 21.69 -21.64 -13.69
CA LYS A 647 22.26 -21.11 -14.93
C LYS A 647 21.63 -19.76 -15.32
N VAL A 648 20.29 -19.70 -15.39
CA VAL A 648 19.60 -18.49 -15.84
C VAL A 648 19.73 -17.33 -14.84
N THR A 649 19.83 -17.64 -13.52
CA THR A 649 20.06 -16.62 -12.49
C THR A 649 21.46 -16.02 -12.59
N ASP A 650 22.48 -16.85 -12.90
CA ASP A 650 23.85 -16.35 -13.13
C ASP A 650 23.94 -15.52 -14.42
N GLU A 651 23.23 -15.89 -15.46
CA GLU A 651 23.11 -15.10 -16.70
C GLU A 651 22.44 -13.75 -16.41
N ALA A 652 21.37 -13.71 -15.61
CA ALA A 652 20.68 -12.48 -15.22
C ALA A 652 21.59 -11.53 -14.42
N ALA A 653 22.39 -12.08 -13.48
CA ALA A 653 23.30 -11.31 -12.67
C ALA A 653 24.47 -10.69 -13.48
N ALA A 654 24.78 -11.24 -14.65
CA ALA A 654 25.82 -10.73 -15.54
C ALA A 654 25.34 -9.63 -16.53
N LYS A 655 24.01 -9.37 -16.59
CA LYS A 655 23.45 -8.32 -17.45
C LYS A 655 23.69 -6.93 -16.87
N GLU A 656 23.64 -5.91 -17.75
CA GLU A 656 23.67 -4.51 -17.34
C GLU A 656 22.47 -4.18 -16.44
N GLU A 657 22.72 -3.50 -15.34
CA GLU A 657 21.68 -3.06 -14.40
C GLU A 657 20.66 -2.13 -15.09
N GLY A 658 19.43 -2.14 -14.57
CA GLY A 658 18.33 -1.35 -15.12
C GLY A 658 17.29 -2.19 -15.86
N ALA A 659 16.68 -1.61 -16.88
CA ALA A 659 15.54 -2.21 -17.60
C ALA A 659 15.86 -3.56 -18.24
N GLU A 660 17.06 -3.74 -18.87
CA GLU A 660 17.44 -5.00 -19.52
C GLU A 660 17.50 -6.13 -18.50
N GLN A 661 18.17 -5.88 -17.37
CA GLN A 661 18.31 -6.88 -16.31
C GLN A 661 16.96 -7.24 -15.68
N ALA A 662 16.14 -6.23 -15.37
CA ALA A 662 14.82 -6.44 -14.77
C ALA A 662 13.90 -7.24 -15.70
N ASN A 663 13.87 -6.93 -16.98
CA ASN A 663 13.10 -7.68 -17.96
C ASN A 663 13.58 -9.14 -18.09
N PHE A 664 14.87 -9.39 -18.03
CA PHE A 664 15.41 -10.76 -18.08
C PHE A 664 15.03 -11.55 -16.80
N TYR A 665 15.05 -10.93 -15.63
CA TYR A 665 14.53 -11.58 -14.42
C TYR A 665 13.06 -11.94 -14.57
N HIS A 666 12.26 -11.08 -15.18
CA HIS A 666 10.84 -11.34 -15.42
C HIS A 666 10.59 -12.45 -16.44
N SER A 667 11.24 -12.38 -17.61
CA SER A 667 10.96 -13.26 -18.75
C SER A 667 11.60 -14.65 -18.65
N ASP A 668 12.74 -14.77 -17.96
CA ASP A 668 13.57 -15.98 -17.97
C ASP A 668 13.74 -16.59 -16.58
N VAL A 669 14.09 -15.78 -15.57
CA VAL A 669 14.34 -16.29 -14.22
C VAL A 669 13.05 -16.69 -13.52
N PHE A 670 12.02 -15.84 -13.56
CA PHE A 670 10.74 -16.12 -12.89
C PHE A 670 10.07 -17.42 -13.43
N PRO A 671 9.97 -17.68 -14.74
CA PRO A 671 9.45 -18.96 -15.24
C PRO A 671 10.31 -20.17 -14.81
N ALA A 672 11.62 -20.02 -14.68
CA ALA A 672 12.50 -21.09 -14.19
C ALA A 672 12.29 -21.37 -12.69
N MET A 673 11.93 -20.35 -11.89
CA MET A 673 11.52 -20.54 -10.50
C MET A 673 10.24 -21.37 -10.40
N GLU A 674 9.23 -21.08 -11.21
CA GLU A 674 7.98 -21.86 -11.28
C GLU A 674 8.23 -23.30 -11.73
N ALA A 675 9.13 -23.49 -12.69
CA ALA A 675 9.52 -24.82 -13.15
C ALA A 675 10.23 -25.66 -12.05
N LEU A 676 10.98 -25.03 -11.15
CA LEU A 676 11.55 -25.70 -9.99
C LEU A 676 10.51 -26.00 -8.90
N ARG A 677 9.59 -25.06 -8.66
CA ARG A 677 8.53 -25.21 -7.66
C ARG A 677 7.64 -26.43 -7.96
N ALA A 678 7.24 -26.61 -9.20
CA ALA A 678 6.24 -27.60 -9.59
C ALA A 678 6.57 -29.05 -9.16
N PRO A 679 7.76 -29.62 -9.42
CA PRO A 679 8.10 -30.97 -8.95
C PRO A 679 8.31 -31.05 -7.43
N VAL A 680 8.78 -29.99 -6.79
CA VAL A 680 8.97 -29.96 -5.32
C VAL A 680 7.62 -29.98 -4.61
N ASP A 681 6.63 -29.18 -5.04
CA ASP A 681 5.29 -29.17 -4.46
C ASP A 681 4.57 -30.52 -4.66
N LYS A 682 4.82 -31.24 -5.78
CA LYS A 682 4.34 -32.62 -5.94
C LYS A 682 4.99 -33.59 -4.96
N LEU A 683 6.31 -33.46 -4.73
CA LEU A 683 7.03 -34.29 -3.77
C LEU A 683 6.54 -34.06 -2.32
N GLU A 684 6.11 -32.85 -1.97
CA GLU A 684 5.50 -32.56 -0.66
C GLU A 684 4.28 -33.45 -0.37
N MET A 685 3.53 -33.83 -1.40
CA MET A 685 2.32 -34.67 -1.25
C MET A 685 2.65 -36.16 -1.10
N ILE A 686 3.88 -36.58 -1.38
CA ILE A 686 4.28 -38.01 -1.40
C ILE A 686 5.29 -38.33 -0.29
N VAL A 687 6.20 -37.40 -0.02
CA VAL A 687 7.25 -37.57 0.98
C VAL A 687 6.66 -37.59 2.39
N ASP A 688 7.15 -38.48 3.22
CA ASP A 688 6.78 -38.61 4.63
C ASP A 688 6.90 -37.24 5.33
N LYS A 689 5.88 -36.88 6.12
CA LYS A 689 5.86 -35.58 6.83
C LYS A 689 7.07 -35.41 7.76
N GLU A 690 7.56 -36.47 8.39
CA GLU A 690 8.75 -36.41 9.26
C GLU A 690 10.06 -36.24 8.46
N ALA A 691 10.07 -36.62 7.18
CA ALA A 691 11.19 -36.42 6.28
C ALA A 691 11.13 -35.07 5.53
N TRP A 692 9.99 -34.41 5.53
CA TRP A 692 9.79 -33.08 4.90
C TRP A 692 10.53 -32.00 5.69
N PRO A 693 11.42 -31.20 5.09
CA PRO A 693 12.39 -30.39 5.82
C PRO A 693 11.88 -29.05 6.36
N MET A 694 10.60 -28.74 6.23
CA MET A 694 10.05 -27.46 6.65
C MET A 694 8.54 -27.54 6.94
N PRO A 695 7.94 -26.55 7.66
CA PRO A 695 6.49 -26.45 7.84
C PRO A 695 5.74 -26.32 6.51
N SER A 696 4.63 -27.06 6.37
CA SER A 696 3.72 -27.00 5.25
C SER A 696 2.79 -25.78 5.32
N TYR A 697 2.01 -25.54 4.26
CA TYR A 697 0.94 -24.50 4.31
C TYR A 697 -0.07 -24.78 5.42
N GLY A 698 -0.47 -26.03 5.61
CA GLY A 698 -1.38 -26.42 6.70
C GLY A 698 -0.84 -26.02 8.07
N ASP A 699 0.46 -26.22 8.31
CA ASP A 699 1.12 -25.84 9.56
C ASP A 699 1.17 -24.30 9.73
N LEU A 700 1.29 -23.53 8.65
CA LEU A 700 1.45 -22.08 8.69
C LEU A 700 0.11 -21.32 8.82
N ILE A 701 -0.93 -21.71 8.06
CA ILE A 701 -2.15 -20.93 7.96
C ILE A 701 -3.32 -21.44 8.83
N PHE A 702 -3.22 -22.62 9.43
CA PHE A 702 -4.26 -23.18 10.29
C PHE A 702 -3.92 -23.27 11.77
N GLU A 703 -2.65 -23.17 12.14
CA GLU A 703 -2.19 -23.34 13.52
C GLU A 703 -1.82 -22.03 14.24
N VAL A 704 -2.35 -20.89 13.77
CA VAL A 704 -2.13 -19.57 14.39
C VAL A 704 -3.19 -19.21 15.42
#